data_a74773282f5aac9836e7b93e08bba78f
#
_entry.id   a74773282f5aac9836e7b93e08bba78f
#
_cell.length_a   1.000
_cell.length_b   1.000
_cell.length_c   1.000
_cell.angle_alpha   90.00
_cell.angle_beta   90.00
_cell.angle_gamma   90.00
#
_symmetry.space_group_name_H-M   'P 1'
#
loop_
_entity.id
_entity.type
_entity.pdbx_description
1 polymer ?
#
loop_
_entity_poly.entity_id
_entity_poly.type
_entity_poly.pdbx_seq_one_letter_code
_entity_poly.pdbx_strand_id
1 'polypeptide(L)'
;MKNILVVFLVLLLNLVSLYGQQIKVTVNGSGNPIVGATVRLLELDRTIHTDAEGHGVFQSVPKGTYKVFVRVIGYASALKTVQVDGPTAETTFMLSESAIGIEEVVVSASPYARTADDQYQSAESKSMAELHDSPGSSFAEKISDLPGVTVRGNGSAPSRPILRGLSDNRVLILENGLRTGDISTYDPAHAVPIDALSISQIDVVRGPASILYGPSTIGGLVNVITNTIPAFSTNPFSGRVSLVGNSVSDEYAGYFNGVYSNAGHALGISAGGVHSQDIRIPSGNYADPASGYEFNLTRMPQSFDHTQEGSIGYSYESDFGMIGIGGKHYEMNYGIPGVPPNTNWMEVPPATSRITQDKNSVEMHSLFIFDGSLIKRGIFNANYVDYKHSEYPTAEDSTGISDPQANEFHKQAFNAMLQFQHHQFGKFQGVAGLWMNIENLTIQGDMPLGPNSVTTGVAGYVYEEYLADQNTRLQLGIRYDYNRIHTTPYAASTDSVFQVLDVARLSNAVTASFGAIEKISQELTASLNVARSFRPPTVQELFANGLDAASATYSIGDANLNPETGVGIDASLKGSFTNFSFEFSPYVNFINEYIYAFLRGDTLLNFPVRQFAPTDARLAGFEALVMVQPVQKIALRASIDLVNAEDTRKNVPLPFTPPMRGLLRMSYQDEIYSGIVEWRLAARQTRLGDGDTPTAGYGVVNLGAGLRFAHGGIEHNISIHCDNFFNQVYRDNLSVIKDFVPQPARGIRLNIDLVF
;
A
#
# COMPACT_ATOMS: atom_id res chain seq x y z
N MET A 1 17.53 34.09 2.99
CA MET A 1 16.85 33.16 2.07
C MET A 1 16.96 33.56 0.59
N LYS A 2 16.77 34.82 0.18
CA LYS A 2 16.90 35.20 -1.25
C LYS A 2 18.26 34.91 -1.89
N ASN A 3 19.35 35.06 -1.16
CA ASN A 3 20.74 34.89 -1.70
C ASN A 3 21.14 33.40 -1.83
N ILE A 4 20.52 32.48 -1.10
CA ILE A 4 20.80 31.04 -1.21
C ILE A 4 20.09 30.45 -2.46
N LEU A 5 18.91 30.95 -2.79
CA LEU A 5 18.17 30.54 -3.97
C LEU A 5 18.90 30.97 -5.28
N VAL A 6 19.51 32.13 -5.29
CA VAL A 6 20.26 32.63 -6.45
C VAL A 6 21.58 31.87 -6.66
N VAL A 7 22.27 31.48 -5.59
CA VAL A 7 23.49 30.64 -5.69
C VAL A 7 23.16 29.24 -6.19
N PHE A 8 22.00 28.68 -5.78
CA PHE A 8 21.50 27.38 -6.27
C PHE A 8 21.11 27.45 -7.76
N LEU A 9 20.49 28.56 -8.20
CA LEU A 9 20.07 28.75 -9.59
C LEU A 9 21.29 28.96 -10.52
N VAL A 10 22.37 29.62 -10.04
CA VAL A 10 23.59 29.86 -10.81
C VAL A 10 24.46 28.60 -10.93
N LEU A 11 24.41 27.69 -9.94
CA LEU A 11 25.05 26.37 -10.01
C LEU A 11 24.36 25.43 -11.00
N LEU A 12 23.06 25.60 -11.23
CA LEU A 12 22.28 24.81 -12.20
C LEU A 12 22.51 25.21 -13.67
N LEU A 13 23.05 26.40 -13.94
CA LEU A 13 23.20 26.94 -15.31
C LEU A 13 24.52 26.61 -16.01
N ASN A 14 25.46 25.89 -15.37
CA ASN A 14 26.74 25.49 -15.94
C ASN A 14 26.85 24.00 -16.30
N LEU A 15 25.79 23.36 -16.76
CA LEU A 15 25.85 21.97 -17.20
C LEU A 15 26.25 21.88 -18.67
N VAL A 16 27.53 21.55 -18.86
CA VAL A 16 28.09 21.17 -20.18
C VAL A 16 27.41 19.90 -20.67
N SER A 17 26.90 19.94 -21.90
CA SER A 17 26.34 18.77 -22.58
C SER A 17 27.47 17.76 -22.85
N LEU A 18 27.61 16.79 -21.97
CA LEU A 18 28.36 15.57 -22.23
C LEU A 18 27.43 14.60 -22.95
N TYR A 19 27.88 14.05 -24.08
CA TYR A 19 27.15 13.01 -24.81
C TYR A 19 27.07 11.77 -23.93
N GLY A 20 25.89 11.50 -23.36
CA GLY A 20 25.62 10.29 -22.58
C GLY A 20 25.66 9.04 -23.46
N GLN A 21 25.99 7.91 -22.83
CA GLN A 21 25.97 6.61 -23.47
C GLN A 21 24.51 6.13 -23.60
N GLN A 22 24.27 5.13 -24.42
CA GLN A 22 22.91 4.56 -24.59
C GLN A 22 22.92 3.06 -24.39
N ILE A 23 21.77 2.52 -23.91
CA ILE A 23 21.50 1.08 -23.90
C ILE A 23 20.38 0.82 -24.90
N LYS A 24 20.66 0.01 -25.92
CA LYS A 24 19.65 -0.49 -26.83
C LYS A 24 19.19 -1.86 -26.38
N VAL A 25 17.89 -2.02 -26.26
CA VAL A 25 17.25 -3.27 -25.85
C VAL A 25 16.39 -3.77 -26.98
N THR A 26 16.52 -5.05 -27.31
CA THR A 26 15.64 -5.75 -28.24
C THR A 26 14.89 -6.84 -27.50
N VAL A 27 13.57 -6.90 -27.64
CA VAL A 27 12.73 -7.88 -26.95
C VAL A 27 11.98 -8.71 -27.98
N ASN A 28 12.21 -10.02 -27.98
CA ASN A 28 11.57 -10.99 -28.86
C ASN A 28 10.88 -12.08 -28.03
N GLY A 29 9.75 -12.61 -28.55
CA GLY A 29 9.08 -13.78 -28.03
C GLY A 29 8.75 -14.76 -29.12
N SER A 30 9.01 -16.05 -28.95
CA SER A 30 8.76 -17.12 -29.95
C SER A 30 9.28 -16.80 -31.37
N GLY A 31 10.34 -15.96 -31.43
CA GLY A 31 10.96 -15.55 -32.70
C GLY A 31 10.41 -14.25 -33.31
N ASN A 32 9.37 -13.65 -32.77
CA ASN A 32 8.77 -12.40 -33.21
C ASN A 32 9.12 -11.24 -32.27
N PRO A 33 9.23 -9.98 -32.80
CA PRO A 33 9.38 -8.80 -31.92
C PRO A 33 8.16 -8.62 -31.01
N ILE A 34 8.41 -8.24 -29.78
CA ILE A 34 7.34 -7.93 -28.79
C ILE A 34 7.19 -6.42 -28.69
N VAL A 35 6.02 -5.93 -29.11
CA VAL A 35 5.61 -4.53 -29.02
C VAL A 35 5.09 -4.22 -27.63
N GLY A 36 5.40 -3.03 -27.10
CA GLY A 36 4.85 -2.56 -25.82
C GLY A 36 5.44 -3.26 -24.59
N ALA A 37 6.49 -4.08 -24.74
CA ALA A 37 7.17 -4.66 -23.58
C ALA A 37 7.73 -3.55 -22.70
N THR A 38 7.41 -3.60 -21.41
CA THR A 38 7.96 -2.69 -20.40
C THR A 38 9.41 -3.09 -20.12
N VAL A 39 10.33 -2.18 -20.38
CA VAL A 39 11.76 -2.35 -20.09
C VAL A 39 12.17 -1.35 -19.03
N ARG A 40 12.71 -1.84 -17.92
CA ARG A 40 13.11 -1.00 -16.79
C ARG A 40 14.60 -1.11 -16.53
N LEU A 41 15.26 0.03 -16.36
CA LEU A 41 16.67 0.14 -15.96
C LEU A 41 16.70 0.40 -14.46
N LEU A 42 16.94 -0.63 -13.68
CA LEU A 42 16.62 -0.66 -12.25
C LEU A 42 17.40 0.35 -11.41
N GLU A 43 18.71 0.52 -11.67
CA GLU A 43 19.56 1.41 -10.89
C GLU A 43 19.27 2.88 -11.12
N LEU A 44 18.63 3.22 -12.24
CA LEU A 44 18.26 4.58 -12.62
C LEU A 44 16.78 4.87 -12.48
N ASP A 45 15.99 3.83 -12.17
CA ASP A 45 14.52 3.86 -12.11
C ASP A 45 13.88 4.40 -13.41
N ARG A 46 14.48 4.05 -14.54
CA ARG A 46 14.03 4.46 -15.87
C ARG A 46 13.21 3.37 -16.51
N THR A 47 12.09 3.73 -17.14
CA THR A 47 11.23 2.79 -17.85
C THR A 47 11.00 3.26 -19.28
N ILE A 48 11.09 2.32 -20.23
CA ILE A 48 10.73 2.54 -21.62
C ILE A 48 9.81 1.41 -22.08
N HIS A 49 9.14 1.59 -23.22
CA HIS A 49 8.37 0.54 -23.89
C HIS A 49 8.99 0.24 -25.25
N THR A 50 8.93 -1.02 -25.67
CA THR A 50 9.43 -1.40 -26.99
C THR A 50 8.48 -0.94 -28.10
N ASP A 51 9.06 -0.54 -29.23
CA ASP A 51 8.36 -0.15 -30.45
C ASP A 51 7.82 -1.37 -31.25
N ALA A 52 7.32 -1.11 -32.47
CA ALA A 52 6.75 -2.14 -33.36
C ALA A 52 7.76 -3.22 -33.78
N GLU A 53 9.02 -2.90 -33.74
CA GLU A 53 10.16 -3.78 -34.07
C GLU A 53 10.73 -4.46 -32.81
N GLY A 54 10.12 -4.26 -31.64
CA GLY A 54 10.57 -4.80 -30.35
C GLY A 54 11.80 -4.09 -29.79
N HIS A 55 12.10 -2.87 -30.23
CA HIS A 55 13.27 -2.10 -29.80
C HIS A 55 12.89 -1.05 -28.76
N GLY A 56 13.79 -0.85 -27.80
CA GLY A 56 13.73 0.24 -26.83
C GLY A 56 15.13 0.82 -26.60
N VAL A 57 15.24 2.12 -26.32
CA VAL A 57 16.54 2.78 -26.13
C VAL A 57 16.53 3.65 -24.88
N PHE A 58 17.44 3.39 -23.94
CA PHE A 58 17.76 4.31 -22.87
C PHE A 58 18.85 5.27 -23.36
N GLN A 59 18.54 6.55 -23.42
CA GLN A 59 19.48 7.61 -23.75
C GLN A 59 20.18 8.10 -22.48
N SER A 60 21.32 8.77 -22.62
CA SER A 60 22.02 9.44 -21.52
C SER A 60 22.21 8.54 -20.28
N VAL A 61 22.71 7.32 -20.52
CA VAL A 61 23.03 6.38 -19.45
C VAL A 61 24.46 6.58 -19.02
N PRO A 62 24.76 6.88 -17.74
CA PRO A 62 26.14 7.00 -17.27
C PRO A 62 26.91 5.69 -17.43
N LYS A 63 28.24 5.79 -17.49
CA LYS A 63 29.12 4.61 -17.51
C LYS A 63 28.90 3.79 -16.23
N GLY A 64 28.71 2.46 -16.37
CA GLY A 64 28.47 1.61 -15.21
C GLY A 64 27.88 0.27 -15.56
N THR A 65 27.50 -0.48 -14.52
CA THR A 65 26.81 -1.77 -14.65
C THR A 65 25.37 -1.61 -14.19
N TYR A 66 24.44 -2.05 -15.01
CA TYR A 66 23.01 -1.85 -14.84
C TYR A 66 22.25 -3.16 -14.99
N LYS A 67 21.18 -3.32 -14.24
CA LYS A 67 20.21 -4.40 -14.42
C LYS A 67 19.07 -3.90 -15.30
N VAL A 68 18.90 -4.53 -16.45
CA VAL A 68 17.79 -4.30 -17.38
C VAL A 68 16.75 -5.37 -17.13
N PHE A 69 15.58 -4.98 -16.69
CA PHE A 69 14.42 -5.84 -16.46
C PHE A 69 13.41 -5.66 -17.59
N VAL A 70 12.88 -6.77 -18.12
CA VAL A 70 11.89 -6.77 -19.19
C VAL A 70 10.67 -7.54 -18.76
N ARG A 71 9.49 -6.94 -18.95
CA ARG A 71 8.20 -7.52 -18.64
C ARG A 71 7.19 -7.26 -19.75
N VAL A 72 6.41 -8.29 -20.07
CA VAL A 72 5.22 -8.19 -20.91
C VAL A 72 4.23 -9.27 -20.50
N ILE A 73 2.94 -8.97 -20.55
CA ILE A 73 1.88 -9.93 -20.20
C ILE A 73 1.93 -11.12 -21.16
N GLY A 74 1.76 -12.33 -20.64
CA GLY A 74 1.81 -13.57 -21.43
C GLY A 74 3.21 -14.15 -21.64
N TYR A 75 4.25 -13.49 -21.12
CA TYR A 75 5.63 -13.97 -21.20
C TYR A 75 6.28 -13.98 -19.82
N ALA A 76 7.25 -14.89 -19.64
CA ALA A 76 8.11 -14.85 -18.46
C ALA A 76 8.96 -13.58 -18.49
N SER A 77 8.98 -12.83 -17.39
CA SER A 77 9.87 -11.67 -17.24
C SER A 77 11.34 -12.10 -17.26
N ALA A 78 12.23 -11.20 -17.63
CA ALA A 78 13.66 -11.48 -17.70
C ALA A 78 14.50 -10.32 -17.18
N LEU A 79 15.59 -10.65 -16.48
CA LEU A 79 16.58 -9.71 -15.98
C LEU A 79 17.94 -10.00 -16.57
N LYS A 80 18.65 -8.99 -17.08
CA LYS A 80 20.03 -9.09 -17.52
C LYS A 80 20.87 -7.96 -16.96
N THR A 81 22.11 -8.29 -16.62
CA THR A 81 23.10 -7.28 -16.27
C THR A 81 23.81 -6.81 -17.53
N VAL A 82 23.85 -5.48 -17.74
CA VAL A 82 24.45 -4.81 -18.90
C VAL A 82 25.55 -3.89 -18.40
N GLN A 83 26.73 -4.01 -18.99
CA GLN A 83 27.86 -3.12 -18.72
C GLN A 83 27.94 -2.05 -19.79
N VAL A 84 27.96 -0.78 -19.38
CA VAL A 84 28.00 0.39 -20.24
C VAL A 84 29.39 1.01 -20.13
N ASP A 85 30.29 0.64 -21.05
CA ASP A 85 31.68 1.15 -21.08
C ASP A 85 31.97 2.01 -22.31
N GLY A 86 31.16 1.86 -23.38
CA GLY A 86 31.27 2.56 -24.64
C GLY A 86 30.03 3.42 -24.95
N PRO A 87 29.99 4.11 -26.09
CA PRO A 87 28.88 5.02 -26.43
C PRO A 87 27.53 4.30 -26.57
N THR A 88 27.54 2.99 -26.87
CA THR A 88 26.31 2.17 -26.97
C THR A 88 26.59 0.79 -26.39
N ALA A 89 25.72 0.34 -25.47
CA ALA A 89 25.62 -1.04 -25.03
C ALA A 89 24.34 -1.64 -25.66
N GLU A 90 24.38 -2.91 -26.06
CA GLU A 90 23.24 -3.59 -26.67
C GLU A 90 22.91 -4.85 -25.88
N THR A 91 21.62 -5.13 -25.71
CA THR A 91 21.15 -6.36 -25.09
C THR A 91 19.88 -6.87 -25.75
N THR A 92 19.77 -8.18 -25.92
CA THR A 92 18.59 -8.82 -26.51
C THR A 92 17.97 -9.76 -25.51
N PHE A 93 16.66 -9.67 -25.33
CA PHE A 93 15.86 -10.58 -24.54
C PHE A 93 15.06 -11.49 -25.45
N MET A 94 15.12 -12.78 -25.18
CA MET A 94 14.26 -13.79 -25.78
C MET A 94 13.33 -14.27 -24.68
N LEU A 95 12.08 -13.82 -24.71
CA LEU A 95 11.09 -14.18 -23.70
C LEU A 95 10.36 -15.46 -24.12
N SER A 96 10.10 -16.34 -23.19
CA SER A 96 9.24 -17.51 -23.37
C SER A 96 7.82 -17.20 -22.94
N GLU A 97 6.82 -17.67 -23.68
CA GLU A 97 5.42 -17.57 -23.25
C GLU A 97 5.24 -18.23 -21.88
N SER A 98 4.55 -17.55 -20.99
CA SER A 98 4.30 -18.02 -19.64
C SER A 98 2.98 -17.48 -19.11
N ALA A 99 2.12 -18.37 -18.65
CA ALA A 99 0.91 -18.00 -17.90
C ALA A 99 1.21 -17.67 -16.44
N ILE A 100 2.39 -18.02 -15.96
CA ILE A 100 2.94 -17.49 -14.73
C ILE A 100 3.78 -16.27 -15.15
N GLY A 101 3.32 -15.07 -14.81
CA GLY A 101 4.28 -14.00 -14.62
C GLY A 101 5.18 -14.46 -13.47
N ILE A 102 6.29 -15.15 -13.76
CA ILE A 102 7.37 -15.26 -12.76
C ILE A 102 7.90 -13.85 -12.67
N GLU A 103 7.29 -13.10 -11.79
CA GLU A 103 7.60 -11.70 -11.62
C GLU A 103 8.86 -11.61 -10.80
N GLU A 104 9.91 -11.30 -11.46
CA GLU A 104 11.08 -10.74 -10.82
C GLU A 104 10.72 -9.30 -10.42
N VAL A 105 9.98 -9.19 -9.31
CA VAL A 105 9.43 -7.95 -8.84
C VAL A 105 10.52 -7.10 -8.23
N VAL A 106 10.62 -5.86 -8.65
CA VAL A 106 11.46 -4.87 -7.99
C VAL A 106 10.71 -4.27 -6.83
N VAL A 107 11.10 -4.66 -5.63
CA VAL A 107 10.47 -4.16 -4.40
C VAL A 107 11.17 -2.91 -3.91
N SER A 108 10.40 -1.86 -3.65
CA SER A 108 10.88 -0.57 -3.14
C SER A 108 11.38 -0.59 -1.69
N ALA A 109 11.27 -1.73 -0.99
CA ALA A 109 11.69 -1.86 0.42
C ALA A 109 13.18 -2.06 0.65
N SER A 110 13.96 -2.20 -0.40
CA SER A 110 15.41 -2.28 -0.36
C SER A 110 16.01 -0.97 -0.90
N PRO A 111 17.15 -0.49 -0.38
CA PRO A 111 17.86 0.64 -0.98
C PRO A 111 18.45 0.29 -2.34
N TYR A 112 18.38 -0.96 -2.74
CA TYR A 112 18.82 -1.50 -4.02
C TYR A 112 17.64 -2.04 -4.80
N ALA A 113 17.62 -1.81 -6.11
CA ALA A 113 16.68 -2.48 -7.00
C ALA A 113 16.95 -4.00 -7.01
N ARG A 114 15.99 -4.79 -6.53
CA ARG A 114 16.12 -6.24 -6.34
C ARG A 114 14.83 -6.95 -6.69
N THR A 115 15.00 -8.18 -7.06
CA THR A 115 13.90 -9.12 -7.22
C THR A 115 13.35 -9.54 -5.86
N ALA A 116 12.12 -10.04 -5.83
CA ALA A 116 11.53 -10.58 -4.60
C ALA A 116 12.35 -11.71 -3.99
N ASP A 117 13.02 -12.50 -4.84
CA ASP A 117 13.87 -13.63 -4.40
C ASP A 117 15.19 -13.19 -3.75
N ASP A 118 15.64 -11.98 -4.06
CA ASP A 118 16.85 -11.39 -3.49
C ASP A 118 16.59 -10.53 -2.23
N GLN A 119 15.38 -10.55 -1.67
CA GLN A 119 15.00 -9.81 -0.47
C GLN A 119 15.23 -10.63 0.81
N TYR A 120 15.61 -9.95 1.90
CA TYR A 120 15.76 -10.57 3.23
C TYR A 120 14.41 -10.83 3.90
N GLN A 121 13.38 -10.10 3.53
CA GLN A 121 12.01 -10.20 4.02
C GLN A 121 11.11 -10.76 2.92
N SER A 122 9.99 -11.38 3.30
CA SER A 122 8.97 -11.75 2.34
C SER A 122 8.35 -10.49 1.75
N ALA A 123 8.46 -10.35 0.45
CA ALA A 123 7.98 -9.20 -0.30
C ALA A 123 7.33 -9.64 -1.61
N GLU A 124 6.23 -9.01 -1.96
CA GLU A 124 5.53 -9.21 -3.22
C GLU A 124 5.13 -7.87 -3.82
N SER A 125 4.98 -7.83 -5.13
CA SER A 125 4.48 -6.66 -5.83
C SER A 125 3.38 -7.08 -6.78
N LYS A 126 2.42 -6.20 -6.97
CA LYS A 126 1.37 -6.34 -7.97
C LYS A 126 1.44 -5.18 -8.94
N SER A 127 1.46 -5.51 -10.19
CA SER A 127 1.34 -4.54 -11.28
C SER A 127 -0.09 -4.11 -11.49
N MET A 128 -0.26 -3.06 -12.28
CA MET A 128 -1.55 -2.57 -12.72
C MET A 128 -2.43 -3.67 -13.32
N ALA A 129 -1.89 -4.50 -14.23
CA ALA A 129 -2.66 -5.57 -14.88
C ALA A 129 -3.20 -6.58 -13.87
N GLU A 130 -2.39 -7.00 -12.90
CA GLU A 130 -2.83 -7.90 -11.83
C GLU A 130 -3.80 -7.24 -10.86
N LEU A 131 -3.67 -5.93 -10.62
CA LEU A 131 -4.62 -5.17 -9.81
C LEU A 131 -5.99 -5.08 -10.49
N HIS A 132 -6.03 -4.99 -11.83
CA HIS A 132 -7.28 -5.01 -12.60
C HIS A 132 -7.98 -6.37 -12.56
N ASP A 133 -7.21 -7.45 -12.55
CA ASP A 133 -7.75 -8.82 -12.41
C ASP A 133 -8.21 -9.12 -10.98
N SER A 134 -7.72 -8.39 -10.00
CA SER A 134 -8.07 -8.59 -8.59
C SER A 134 -9.47 -8.06 -8.29
N PRO A 135 -10.28 -8.77 -7.49
CA PRO A 135 -11.59 -8.30 -7.05
C PRO A 135 -11.47 -7.14 -6.06
N GLY A 136 -12.58 -6.42 -5.88
CA GLY A 136 -12.67 -5.28 -4.99
C GLY A 136 -12.43 -3.94 -5.68
N SER A 137 -12.90 -2.86 -5.06
CA SER A 137 -12.82 -1.49 -5.56
C SER A 137 -11.66 -0.70 -4.92
N SER A 138 -11.32 -0.99 -3.66
CA SER A 138 -10.22 -0.32 -2.94
C SER A 138 -8.85 -0.95 -3.23
N PHE A 139 -7.78 -0.18 -3.07
CA PHE A 139 -6.41 -0.70 -3.22
C PHE A 139 -6.09 -1.84 -2.23
N ALA A 140 -6.63 -1.77 -1.01
CA ALA A 140 -6.41 -2.81 0.00
C ALA A 140 -7.06 -4.14 -0.40
N GLU A 141 -8.27 -4.10 -0.96
CA GLU A 141 -8.95 -5.31 -1.47
C GLU A 141 -8.19 -5.94 -2.62
N LYS A 142 -7.62 -5.11 -3.52
CA LYS A 142 -6.86 -5.58 -4.69
C LYS A 142 -5.57 -6.35 -4.35
N ILE A 143 -5.06 -6.22 -3.13
CA ILE A 143 -3.90 -6.99 -2.64
C ILE A 143 -4.28 -8.11 -1.66
N SER A 144 -5.58 -8.32 -1.39
CA SER A 144 -6.06 -9.28 -0.39
C SER A 144 -5.88 -10.76 -0.77
N ASP A 145 -5.52 -11.06 -2.02
CA ASP A 145 -5.17 -12.40 -2.52
C ASP A 145 -3.69 -12.77 -2.29
N LEU A 146 -2.88 -11.81 -1.80
CA LEU A 146 -1.50 -12.08 -1.40
C LEU A 146 -1.47 -12.83 -0.05
N PRO A 147 -0.59 -13.84 0.13
CA PRO A 147 -0.44 -14.53 1.41
C PRO A 147 -0.12 -13.56 2.54
N GLY A 148 -0.73 -13.75 3.72
CA GLY A 148 -0.51 -12.90 4.90
C GLY A 148 -1.11 -11.49 4.80
N VAL A 149 -1.81 -11.14 3.71
CA VAL A 149 -2.50 -9.87 3.53
C VAL A 149 -4.00 -10.07 3.64
N THR A 150 -4.62 -9.41 4.60
CA THR A 150 -6.07 -9.36 4.78
C THR A 150 -6.55 -7.92 4.76
N VAL A 151 -7.85 -7.73 4.76
CA VAL A 151 -8.45 -6.39 4.75
C VAL A 151 -9.37 -6.23 5.93
N ARG A 152 -9.25 -5.13 6.63
CA ARG A 152 -10.24 -4.66 7.59
C ARG A 152 -11.00 -3.52 6.95
N GLY A 153 -12.33 -3.61 6.93
CA GLY A 153 -13.11 -2.57 6.28
C GLY A 153 -14.60 -2.68 6.51
N ASN A 154 -15.28 -1.60 6.15
CA ASN A 154 -16.72 -1.42 6.21
C ASN A 154 -17.22 -0.92 4.86
N GLY A 155 -17.49 -1.80 3.91
CA GLY A 155 -17.99 -1.38 2.60
C GLY A 155 -16.88 -1.13 1.57
N SER A 156 -17.15 -0.31 0.53
CA SER A 156 -16.26 -0.12 -0.62
C SER A 156 -15.05 0.77 -0.32
N ALA A 157 -15.25 1.85 0.44
CA ALA A 157 -14.25 2.89 0.65
C ALA A 157 -13.40 2.66 1.91
N PRO A 158 -13.97 2.51 3.12
CA PRO A 158 -13.17 2.36 4.34
C PRO A 158 -12.57 0.96 4.39
N SER A 159 -11.37 0.81 3.85
CA SER A 159 -10.63 -0.45 3.85
C SER A 159 -9.14 -0.23 4.09
N ARG A 160 -8.53 -1.08 4.90
CA ARG A 160 -7.10 -1.05 5.21
C ARG A 160 -6.48 -2.43 5.11
N PRO A 161 -5.23 -2.53 4.61
CA PRO A 161 -4.51 -3.79 4.62
C PRO A 161 -4.08 -4.13 6.05
N ILE A 162 -4.22 -5.41 6.37
CA ILE A 162 -3.68 -6.04 7.57
C ILE A 162 -2.57 -6.99 7.11
N LEU A 163 -1.40 -6.85 7.67
CA LEU A 163 -0.25 -7.70 7.38
C LEU A 163 0.01 -8.62 8.59
N ARG A 164 -0.11 -9.94 8.40
CA ARG A 164 0.14 -10.94 9.44
C ARG A 164 -0.61 -10.69 10.76
N GLY A 165 -1.85 -10.18 10.65
CA GLY A 165 -2.69 -9.83 11.80
C GLY A 165 -2.40 -8.47 12.44
N LEU A 166 -1.48 -7.68 11.89
CA LEU A 166 -1.18 -6.31 12.33
C LEU A 166 -1.80 -5.28 11.40
N SER A 167 -2.41 -4.25 11.95
CA SER A 167 -3.12 -3.19 11.24
C SER A 167 -2.79 -1.79 11.78
N ASP A 168 -3.47 -0.80 11.26
CA ASP A 168 -3.47 0.59 11.71
C ASP A 168 -2.06 1.18 11.74
N ASN A 169 -1.64 1.74 12.85
CA ASN A 169 -0.31 2.36 13.02
C ASN A 169 0.86 1.36 13.06
N ARG A 170 0.64 0.06 12.79
CA ARG A 170 1.68 -0.97 12.70
C ARG A 170 2.00 -1.40 11.28
N VAL A 171 1.15 -1.01 10.32
CA VAL A 171 1.36 -1.19 8.88
C VAL A 171 1.47 0.18 8.24
N LEU A 172 2.65 0.49 7.70
CA LEU A 172 2.90 1.77 7.06
C LEU A 172 2.41 1.75 5.63
N ILE A 173 1.56 2.71 5.27
CA ILE A 173 1.15 2.94 3.88
C ILE A 173 1.94 4.12 3.35
N LEU A 174 2.53 3.92 2.18
CA LEU A 174 3.31 4.91 1.46
C LEU A 174 2.69 5.15 0.08
N GLU A 175 2.80 6.37 -0.40
CA GLU A 175 2.57 6.74 -1.80
C GLU A 175 3.91 7.24 -2.36
N ASN A 176 4.43 6.57 -3.40
CA ASN A 176 5.72 6.87 -4.02
C ASN A 176 6.90 6.88 -3.01
N GLY A 177 6.88 5.99 -2.00
CA GLY A 177 7.91 5.90 -0.97
C GLY A 177 7.81 6.94 0.14
N LEU A 178 6.81 7.81 0.15
CA LEU A 178 6.57 8.85 1.15
C LEU A 178 5.25 8.59 1.91
N ARG A 179 5.15 9.07 3.15
CA ARG A 179 3.94 8.92 3.96
C ARG A 179 2.76 9.66 3.31
N THR A 180 1.58 9.06 3.35
CA THR A 180 0.34 9.59 2.75
C THR A 180 -0.18 10.87 3.41
N GLY A 181 0.20 11.12 4.69
CA GLY A 181 -0.14 12.35 5.41
C GLY A 181 -1.60 12.45 5.88
N ASP A 182 -2.37 11.37 5.81
CA ASP A 182 -3.78 11.29 6.22
C ASP A 182 -3.99 10.87 7.68
N ILE A 183 -5.24 10.67 8.10
CA ILE A 183 -5.64 10.16 9.42
C ILE A 183 -6.30 8.78 9.35
N SER A 184 -6.16 8.05 8.26
CA SER A 184 -6.78 6.73 8.07
C SER A 184 -6.41 5.69 9.13
N THR A 185 -5.36 5.95 9.91
CA THR A 185 -4.93 5.10 11.02
C THR A 185 -5.70 5.32 12.32
N TYR A 186 -6.56 6.34 12.41
CA TYR A 186 -7.26 6.69 13.64
C TYR A 186 -8.46 5.80 13.89
N ASP A 187 -9.21 5.47 12.84
CA ASP A 187 -10.35 4.57 12.92
C ASP A 187 -10.47 3.69 11.68
N PRO A 188 -10.98 2.43 11.81
CA PRO A 188 -11.22 1.53 10.67
C PRO A 188 -12.19 2.07 9.62
N ALA A 189 -13.06 3.00 9.99
CA ALA A 189 -14.00 3.64 9.06
C ALA A 189 -13.35 4.75 8.22
N HIS A 190 -12.09 5.14 8.51
CA HIS A 190 -11.37 6.15 7.73
C HIS A 190 -10.68 5.51 6.53
N ALA A 191 -11.14 5.84 5.33
CA ALA A 191 -10.53 5.39 4.08
C ALA A 191 -9.12 5.98 3.89
N VAL A 192 -8.24 5.22 3.26
CA VAL A 192 -6.94 5.72 2.80
C VAL A 192 -7.16 6.50 1.50
N PRO A 193 -6.73 7.77 1.38
CA PRO A 193 -7.01 8.62 0.23
C PRO A 193 -6.10 8.30 -0.98
N ILE A 194 -6.34 7.15 -1.60
CA ILE A 194 -5.64 6.65 -2.79
C ILE A 194 -6.68 6.04 -3.74
N ASP A 195 -6.78 6.56 -4.96
CA ASP A 195 -7.61 5.95 -6.01
C ASP A 195 -6.92 4.71 -6.58
N ALA A 196 -7.65 3.59 -6.59
CA ALA A 196 -7.14 2.30 -7.07
C ALA A 196 -6.83 2.30 -8.58
N LEU A 197 -7.47 3.16 -9.39
CA LEU A 197 -7.22 3.26 -10.84
C LEU A 197 -5.96 4.05 -11.18
N SER A 198 -5.51 4.95 -10.30
CA SER A 198 -4.27 5.71 -10.50
C SER A 198 -3.01 4.88 -10.28
N ILE A 199 -3.14 3.70 -9.69
CA ILE A 199 -2.03 2.86 -9.27
C ILE A 199 -1.37 2.19 -10.48
N SER A 200 -0.05 2.28 -10.55
CA SER A 200 0.78 1.54 -11.51
C SER A 200 1.36 0.25 -10.91
N GLN A 201 1.65 0.25 -9.61
CA GLN A 201 2.23 -0.89 -8.89
C GLN A 201 1.95 -0.76 -7.39
N ILE A 202 1.78 -1.88 -6.70
CA ILE A 202 1.76 -1.94 -5.22
C ILE A 202 2.84 -2.92 -4.77
N ASP A 203 3.71 -2.46 -3.88
CA ASP A 203 4.69 -3.31 -3.21
C ASP A 203 4.24 -3.59 -1.78
N VAL A 204 4.26 -4.84 -1.37
CA VAL A 204 3.93 -5.29 -0.01
C VAL A 204 5.15 -5.96 0.59
N VAL A 205 5.63 -5.43 1.71
CA VAL A 205 6.74 -5.99 2.47
C VAL A 205 6.23 -6.38 3.84
N ARG A 206 6.36 -7.65 4.17
CA ARG A 206 5.86 -8.23 5.43
C ARG A 206 7.00 -8.36 6.43
N GLY A 207 6.66 -8.12 7.70
CA GLY A 207 7.65 -8.10 8.78
C GLY A 207 8.34 -6.74 8.94
N PRO A 208 9.17 -6.57 9.99
CA PRO A 208 9.74 -5.27 10.33
C PRO A 208 10.65 -4.68 9.25
N ALA A 209 10.25 -3.53 8.67
CA ALA A 209 10.99 -2.80 7.64
C ALA A 209 11.47 -1.41 8.12
N SER A 210 11.72 -1.28 9.43
CA SER A 210 11.90 0.01 10.12
C SER A 210 13.14 0.80 9.72
N ILE A 211 14.20 0.15 9.22
CA ILE A 211 15.48 0.82 8.98
C ILE A 211 15.36 1.95 7.96
N LEU A 212 14.71 1.71 6.84
CA LEU A 212 14.58 2.72 5.79
C LEU A 212 13.40 3.66 6.02
N TYR A 213 12.26 3.14 6.43
CA TYR A 213 10.98 3.86 6.42
C TYR A 213 10.53 4.36 7.80
N GLY A 214 11.24 3.94 8.87
CA GLY A 214 11.04 4.45 10.22
C GLY A 214 9.94 3.76 11.01
N PRO A 215 9.39 4.47 12.00
CA PRO A 215 8.39 3.91 12.91
C PRO A 215 7.10 3.53 12.20
N SER A 216 6.29 2.70 12.84
CA SER A 216 5.01 2.17 12.33
C SER A 216 5.14 1.07 11.28
N THR A 217 6.27 0.38 11.23
CA THR A 217 6.55 -0.74 10.30
C THR A 217 6.75 -2.07 11.03
N ILE A 218 6.13 -2.26 12.21
CA ILE A 218 6.23 -3.52 12.98
C ILE A 218 5.65 -4.69 12.17
N GLY A 219 4.50 -4.47 11.51
CA GLY A 219 3.83 -5.45 10.65
C GLY A 219 4.36 -5.48 9.22
N GLY A 220 4.96 -4.38 8.79
CA GLY A 220 5.45 -4.22 7.43
C GLY A 220 5.00 -2.90 6.79
N LEU A 221 5.08 -2.85 5.47
CA LEU A 221 4.65 -1.69 4.70
C LEU A 221 3.95 -2.09 3.40
N VAL A 222 3.11 -1.19 2.92
CA VAL A 222 2.50 -1.20 1.59
C VAL A 222 2.89 0.09 0.90
N ASN A 223 3.65 0.01 -0.20
CA ASN A 223 4.02 1.17 -1.00
C ASN A 223 3.21 1.17 -2.29
N VAL A 224 2.41 2.20 -2.47
CA VAL A 224 1.61 2.42 -3.68
C VAL A 224 2.37 3.34 -4.60
N ILE A 225 2.59 2.91 -5.83
CA ILE A 225 3.30 3.66 -6.85
C ILE A 225 2.28 4.22 -7.84
N THR A 226 2.28 5.54 -7.98
CA THR A 226 1.44 6.30 -8.92
C THR A 226 2.31 7.00 -9.97
N ASN A 227 1.68 7.59 -10.99
CA ASN A 227 2.39 8.30 -12.06
C ASN A 227 2.29 9.84 -11.89
N THR A 228 2.20 10.34 -10.67
CA THR A 228 2.14 11.79 -10.39
C THR A 228 3.35 12.52 -10.97
N ILE A 229 4.55 11.97 -10.78
CA ILE A 229 5.77 12.42 -11.46
C ILE A 229 6.01 11.50 -12.66
N PRO A 230 5.94 12.02 -13.92
CA PRO A 230 6.07 11.17 -15.08
C PRO A 230 7.50 10.64 -15.24
N ALA A 231 7.65 9.37 -15.60
CA ALA A 231 8.90 8.84 -16.11
C ALA A 231 9.13 9.31 -17.56
N PHE A 232 10.38 9.57 -17.91
CA PHE A 232 10.75 9.89 -19.27
C PHE A 232 10.53 8.65 -20.19
N SER A 233 9.89 8.87 -21.34
CA SER A 233 9.69 7.85 -22.37
C SER A 233 10.36 8.29 -23.68
N THR A 234 10.88 7.32 -24.42
CA THR A 234 11.38 7.57 -25.79
C THR A 234 10.26 7.83 -26.79
N ASN A 235 9.04 7.37 -26.49
CA ASN A 235 7.85 7.75 -27.25
C ASN A 235 7.42 9.16 -26.85
N PRO A 236 7.29 10.09 -27.82
CA PRO A 236 6.91 11.47 -27.50
C PRO A 236 5.57 11.59 -26.77
N PHE A 237 4.65 10.68 -27.07
CA PHE A 237 3.35 10.58 -26.41
C PHE A 237 3.13 9.16 -25.94
N SER A 238 2.81 9.02 -24.66
CA SER A 238 2.44 7.75 -24.07
C SER A 238 1.34 7.98 -23.03
N GLY A 239 0.54 6.97 -22.76
CA GLY A 239 -0.52 7.14 -21.79
C GLY A 239 -1.45 5.95 -21.69
N ARG A 240 -2.49 6.14 -20.85
CA ARG A 240 -3.47 5.12 -20.58
C ARG A 240 -4.85 5.73 -20.36
N VAL A 241 -5.87 5.03 -20.85
CA VAL A 241 -7.27 5.23 -20.46
C VAL A 241 -7.78 3.95 -19.84
N SER A 242 -8.34 4.02 -18.64
CA SER A 242 -8.97 2.89 -17.95
C SER A 242 -10.43 3.19 -17.68
N LEU A 243 -11.32 2.25 -17.97
CA LEU A 243 -12.76 2.34 -17.68
C LEU A 243 -13.18 1.09 -16.91
N VAL A 244 -13.96 1.27 -15.87
CA VAL A 244 -14.50 0.20 -15.04
C VAL A 244 -15.99 0.36 -14.85
N GLY A 245 -16.72 -0.75 -14.98
CA GLY A 245 -18.12 -0.87 -14.58
C GLY A 245 -18.31 -2.07 -13.69
N ASN A 246 -19.05 -1.92 -12.57
CA ASN A 246 -19.30 -3.00 -11.63
C ASN A 246 -20.78 -3.05 -11.21
N SER A 247 -21.42 -4.16 -11.49
CA SER A 247 -22.87 -4.33 -11.23
C SER A 247 -23.23 -4.51 -9.75
N VAL A 248 -22.28 -4.84 -8.89
CA VAL A 248 -22.56 -5.07 -7.46
C VAL A 248 -22.82 -3.76 -6.71
N SER A 249 -22.20 -2.67 -7.14
CA SER A 249 -22.33 -1.31 -6.57
C SER A 249 -22.87 -0.30 -7.57
N ASP A 250 -23.37 -0.75 -8.75
CA ASP A 250 -23.71 0.13 -9.87
C ASP A 250 -22.59 1.16 -10.16
N GLU A 251 -21.33 0.71 -10.03
CA GLU A 251 -20.13 1.54 -10.16
C GLU A 251 -19.81 1.82 -11.61
N TYR A 252 -19.42 3.03 -11.87
CA TYR A 252 -18.70 3.45 -13.07
C TYR A 252 -17.50 4.29 -12.66
N ALA A 253 -16.36 3.96 -13.23
CA ALA A 253 -15.10 4.63 -12.94
C ALA A 253 -14.29 4.83 -14.22
N GLY A 254 -13.50 5.89 -14.22
CA GLY A 254 -12.61 6.20 -15.34
C GLY A 254 -11.35 6.87 -14.87
N TYR A 255 -10.26 6.59 -15.57
CA TYR A 255 -8.95 7.19 -15.31
C TYR A 255 -8.22 7.44 -16.64
N PHE A 256 -7.62 8.60 -16.76
CA PHE A 256 -6.74 8.99 -17.84
C PHE A 256 -5.37 9.37 -17.26
N ASN A 257 -4.31 8.92 -17.92
CA ASN A 257 -2.95 9.39 -17.71
C ASN A 257 -2.30 9.62 -19.07
N GLY A 258 -1.69 10.77 -19.28
CA GLY A 258 -0.97 11.12 -20.49
C GLY A 258 0.38 11.74 -20.17
N VAL A 259 1.43 11.32 -20.88
CA VAL A 259 2.80 11.83 -20.74
C VAL A 259 3.32 12.29 -22.09
N TYR A 260 3.85 13.51 -22.13
CA TYR A 260 4.63 14.03 -23.25
C TYR A 260 6.11 14.05 -22.87
N SER A 261 6.96 13.42 -23.67
CA SER A 261 8.41 13.31 -23.44
C SER A 261 9.20 13.84 -24.60
N ASN A 262 10.20 14.69 -24.32
CA ASN A 262 11.11 15.21 -25.33
C ASN A 262 12.45 15.64 -24.72
N ALA A 263 13.57 15.18 -25.26
CA ALA A 263 14.94 15.60 -24.91
C ALA A 263 15.23 15.56 -23.40
N GLY A 264 14.84 14.51 -22.70
CA GLY A 264 15.04 14.32 -21.27
C GLY A 264 13.93 14.96 -20.40
N HIS A 265 13.04 15.75 -20.99
CA HIS A 265 11.89 16.36 -20.29
C HIS A 265 10.65 15.49 -20.42
N ALA A 266 9.89 15.30 -19.34
CA ALA A 266 8.60 14.68 -19.38
C ALA A 266 7.57 15.55 -18.63
N LEU A 267 6.40 15.73 -19.24
CA LEU A 267 5.24 16.40 -18.65
C LEU A 267 4.09 15.42 -18.61
N GLY A 268 3.57 15.16 -17.42
CA GLY A 268 2.46 14.23 -17.18
C GLY A 268 1.22 14.96 -16.69
N ILE A 269 0.04 14.47 -17.10
CA ILE A 269 -1.24 14.86 -16.53
C ILE A 269 -2.06 13.59 -16.26
N SER A 270 -2.83 13.59 -15.18
CA SER A 270 -3.83 12.54 -14.95
C SER A 270 -5.13 13.13 -14.43
N ALA A 271 -6.22 12.43 -14.68
CA ALA A 271 -7.52 12.71 -14.10
C ALA A 271 -8.32 11.42 -14.01
N GLY A 272 -9.07 11.25 -12.93
CA GLY A 272 -9.89 10.07 -12.72
C GLY A 272 -11.01 10.30 -11.73
N GLY A 273 -11.90 9.32 -11.64
CA GLY A 273 -12.97 9.33 -10.67
C GLY A 273 -13.74 8.02 -10.63
N VAL A 274 -14.36 7.81 -9.49
CA VAL A 274 -15.21 6.65 -9.17
C VAL A 274 -16.56 7.18 -8.71
N HIS A 275 -17.62 6.55 -9.18
CA HIS A 275 -18.96 6.76 -8.67
C HIS A 275 -19.61 5.42 -8.44
N SER A 276 -19.94 5.09 -7.20
CA SER A 276 -20.63 3.86 -6.83
C SER A 276 -21.81 4.15 -5.90
N GLN A 277 -22.85 3.31 -6.04
CA GLN A 277 -23.99 3.27 -5.14
C GLN A 277 -23.76 2.24 -4.04
N ASP A 278 -24.71 2.08 -3.14
CA ASP A 278 -24.69 1.06 -2.11
C ASP A 278 -24.50 -0.36 -2.69
N ILE A 279 -23.61 -1.13 -2.06
CA ILE A 279 -23.23 -2.49 -2.46
C ILE A 279 -24.42 -3.45 -2.34
N ARG A 280 -24.70 -4.19 -3.39
CA ARG A 280 -25.68 -5.30 -3.35
C ARG A 280 -25.14 -6.45 -2.51
N ILE A 281 -25.99 -6.94 -1.62
CA ILE A 281 -25.76 -8.15 -0.82
C ILE A 281 -26.77 -9.23 -1.22
N PRO A 282 -26.50 -10.51 -0.96
CA PRO A 282 -27.50 -11.56 -1.17
C PRO A 282 -28.79 -11.21 -0.41
N SER A 283 -29.92 -11.19 -1.12
CA SER A 283 -31.22 -10.82 -0.52
C SER A 283 -31.59 -11.77 0.61
N GLY A 284 -32.01 -11.23 1.76
CA GLY A 284 -32.38 -12.05 2.90
C GLY A 284 -32.84 -11.26 4.12
N ASN A 285 -33.35 -11.99 5.11
CA ASN A 285 -33.57 -11.43 6.44
C ASN A 285 -32.31 -11.58 7.26
N TYR A 286 -31.85 -10.45 7.78
CA TYR A 286 -30.70 -10.35 8.65
C TYR A 286 -31.17 -9.88 10.01
N ALA A 287 -30.44 -10.22 11.05
CA ALA A 287 -30.81 -9.85 12.41
C ALA A 287 -29.62 -9.16 13.10
N ASP A 288 -29.92 -8.16 13.92
CA ASP A 288 -28.99 -7.63 14.90
C ASP A 288 -28.86 -8.63 16.06
N PRO A 289 -27.68 -9.22 16.30
CA PRO A 289 -27.51 -10.22 17.35
C PRO A 289 -27.78 -9.69 18.76
N ALA A 290 -27.60 -8.39 19.00
CA ALA A 290 -27.75 -7.78 20.31
C ALA A 290 -29.23 -7.52 20.65
N SER A 291 -30.02 -7.01 19.70
CA SER A 291 -31.43 -6.67 19.90
C SER A 291 -32.40 -7.76 19.39
N GLY A 292 -31.93 -8.69 18.53
CA GLY A 292 -32.78 -9.65 17.84
C GLY A 292 -33.69 -9.03 16.77
N TYR A 293 -33.49 -7.74 16.44
CA TYR A 293 -34.29 -7.06 15.43
C TYR A 293 -33.93 -7.58 14.03
N GLU A 294 -34.94 -8.01 13.29
CA GLU A 294 -34.82 -8.52 11.93
C GLU A 294 -35.08 -7.42 10.90
N PHE A 295 -34.27 -7.38 9.85
CA PHE A 295 -34.44 -6.47 8.72
C PHE A 295 -34.18 -7.18 7.40
N ASN A 296 -34.93 -6.82 6.38
CA ASN A 296 -34.76 -7.35 5.03
C ASN A 296 -33.91 -6.38 4.21
N LEU A 297 -32.75 -6.84 3.75
CA LEU A 297 -31.82 -6.03 2.97
C LEU A 297 -31.52 -6.70 1.63
N THR A 298 -31.32 -5.86 0.62
CA THR A 298 -30.77 -6.21 -0.70
C THR A 298 -29.49 -5.45 -1.00
N ARG A 299 -29.22 -4.42 -0.20
CA ARG A 299 -28.01 -3.58 -0.27
C ARG A 299 -27.48 -3.33 1.14
N MET A 300 -26.18 -3.12 1.23
CA MET A 300 -25.48 -2.67 2.43
C MET A 300 -25.68 -1.16 2.53
N PRO A 301 -26.45 -0.66 3.51
CA PRO A 301 -26.76 0.76 3.61
C PRO A 301 -25.51 1.61 3.82
N GLN A 302 -25.43 2.77 3.20
CA GLN A 302 -24.32 3.73 3.36
C GLN A 302 -22.96 3.11 2.93
N SER A 303 -22.93 2.40 1.82
CA SER A 303 -21.68 1.83 1.28
C SER A 303 -21.25 2.44 -0.05
N PHE A 304 -21.82 3.60 -0.39
CA PHE A 304 -21.47 4.36 -1.59
C PHE A 304 -20.06 4.98 -1.53
N ASP A 305 -19.50 5.28 -2.71
CA ASP A 305 -18.20 5.95 -2.87
C ASP A 305 -18.21 6.86 -4.10
N HIS A 306 -17.85 8.12 -3.88
CA HIS A 306 -17.67 9.12 -4.92
C HIS A 306 -16.28 9.73 -4.77
N THR A 307 -15.37 9.37 -5.67
CA THR A 307 -13.98 9.81 -5.65
C THR A 307 -13.64 10.58 -6.92
N GLN A 308 -12.82 11.61 -6.81
CA GLN A 308 -12.23 12.35 -7.91
C GLN A 308 -10.76 12.62 -7.61
N GLU A 309 -9.92 12.54 -8.64
CA GLU A 309 -8.52 12.92 -8.54
C GLU A 309 -8.00 13.57 -9.82
N GLY A 310 -6.95 14.37 -9.66
CA GLY A 310 -6.20 14.91 -10.78
C GLY A 310 -4.77 15.22 -10.37
N SER A 311 -3.84 15.02 -11.29
CA SER A 311 -2.43 15.35 -11.06
C SER A 311 -1.78 16.01 -12.26
N ILE A 312 -0.72 16.76 -11.98
CA ILE A 312 0.21 17.29 -12.97
C ILE A 312 1.62 17.09 -12.45
N GLY A 313 2.52 16.66 -13.30
CA GLY A 313 3.90 16.44 -12.94
C GLY A 313 4.87 16.75 -14.06
N TYR A 314 6.09 17.06 -13.66
CA TYR A 314 7.19 17.31 -14.57
C TYR A 314 8.43 16.59 -14.05
N SER A 315 9.19 16.00 -14.96
CA SER A 315 10.52 15.47 -14.67
C SER A 315 11.53 15.88 -15.74
N TYR A 316 12.77 15.98 -15.29
CA TYR A 316 13.93 16.17 -16.16
C TYR A 316 14.98 15.10 -15.85
N GLU A 317 15.44 14.44 -16.89
CA GLU A 317 16.37 13.34 -16.83
C GLU A 317 17.58 13.61 -17.72
N SER A 318 18.79 13.35 -17.17
CA SER A 318 20.05 13.53 -17.86
C SER A 318 21.13 12.61 -17.27
N ASP A 319 22.39 12.79 -17.68
CA ASP A 319 23.53 12.00 -17.19
C ASP A 319 23.80 12.17 -15.70
N PHE A 320 23.40 13.29 -15.10
CA PHE A 320 23.53 13.47 -13.65
C PHE A 320 22.45 12.76 -12.84
N GLY A 321 21.40 12.23 -13.49
CA GLY A 321 20.27 11.58 -12.85
C GLY A 321 18.92 12.19 -13.24
N MET A 322 17.98 12.26 -12.29
CA MET A 322 16.62 12.72 -12.50
C MET A 322 16.18 13.69 -11.40
N ILE A 323 15.41 14.71 -11.77
CA ILE A 323 14.66 15.56 -10.86
C ILE A 323 13.22 15.63 -11.35
N GLY A 324 12.27 15.36 -10.45
CA GLY A 324 10.85 15.44 -10.74
C GLY A 324 10.08 16.17 -9.65
N ILE A 325 9.03 16.85 -10.05
CA ILE A 325 8.06 17.49 -9.16
C ILE A 325 6.64 17.21 -9.67
N GLY A 326 5.72 16.94 -8.76
CA GLY A 326 4.32 16.71 -9.10
C GLY A 326 3.38 17.29 -8.07
N GLY A 327 2.17 17.64 -8.51
CA GLY A 327 1.06 18.05 -7.66
C GLY A 327 -0.15 17.18 -7.91
N LYS A 328 -0.87 16.80 -6.85
CA LYS A 328 -2.06 15.96 -6.90
C LYS A 328 -3.14 16.55 -6.02
N HIS A 329 -4.37 16.57 -6.56
CA HIS A 329 -5.60 16.82 -5.83
C HIS A 329 -6.43 15.53 -5.78
N TYR A 330 -7.01 15.24 -4.63
CA TYR A 330 -7.87 14.07 -4.40
C TYR A 330 -9.03 14.48 -3.51
N GLU A 331 -10.24 14.16 -3.93
CA GLU A 331 -11.47 14.37 -3.17
C GLU A 331 -12.25 13.05 -3.10
N MET A 332 -12.82 12.75 -1.93
CA MET A 332 -13.65 11.56 -1.72
C MET A 332 -14.83 11.88 -0.81
N ASN A 333 -15.99 11.39 -1.16
CA ASN A 333 -17.22 11.42 -0.36
C ASN A 333 -17.79 10.02 -0.30
N TYR A 334 -17.83 9.41 0.87
CA TYR A 334 -18.24 8.03 1.04
C TYR A 334 -19.10 7.81 2.27
N GLY A 335 -19.92 6.78 2.22
CA GLY A 335 -20.73 6.34 3.34
C GLY A 335 -20.00 5.34 4.24
N ILE A 336 -20.38 5.33 5.51
CA ILE A 336 -19.96 4.31 6.48
C ILE A 336 -21.15 3.36 6.68
N PRO A 337 -21.04 2.12 6.23
CA PRO A 337 -22.07 1.12 6.46
C PRO A 337 -22.32 0.92 7.95
N GLY A 338 -23.56 1.03 8.33
CA GLY A 338 -24.04 0.84 9.69
C GLY A 338 -25.28 -0.06 9.74
N VAL A 339 -25.78 -0.27 10.94
CA VAL A 339 -27.05 -0.96 11.15
C VAL A 339 -28.18 -0.05 10.69
N PRO A 340 -29.18 -0.53 9.95
CA PRO A 340 -30.35 0.26 9.59
C PRO A 340 -30.99 0.84 10.85
N PRO A 341 -31.46 2.11 10.80
CA PRO A 341 -32.05 2.75 11.95
C PRO A 341 -33.28 1.95 12.41
N ASN A 342 -33.24 1.46 13.64
CA ASN A 342 -34.40 0.87 14.31
C ASN A 342 -35.20 2.02 14.95
N THR A 343 -36.52 1.96 14.87
CA THR A 343 -37.44 2.95 15.49
C THR A 343 -37.27 3.11 17.01
N ASN A 344 -36.54 2.22 17.68
CA ASN A 344 -36.23 2.28 19.10
C ASN A 344 -34.89 2.95 19.43
N TRP A 345 -34.12 3.40 18.44
CA TRP A 345 -32.82 4.08 18.61
C TRP A 345 -32.95 5.58 18.91
N MET A 346 -34.15 6.06 19.28
CA MET A 346 -34.36 7.48 19.62
C MET A 346 -33.57 7.96 20.84
N GLU A 347 -32.85 7.06 21.55
CA GLU A 347 -32.02 7.41 22.72
C GLU A 347 -30.51 7.43 22.46
N VAL A 348 -30.04 6.95 21.28
CA VAL A 348 -28.61 6.97 20.90
C VAL A 348 -28.49 7.70 19.56
N PRO A 349 -27.70 8.78 19.47
CA PRO A 349 -27.48 9.46 18.20
C PRO A 349 -26.94 8.46 17.16
N PRO A 350 -27.41 8.55 15.90
CA PRO A 350 -26.86 7.68 14.86
C PRO A 350 -25.36 7.91 14.70
N ALA A 351 -24.63 6.83 14.46
CA ALA A 351 -23.22 6.88 14.08
C ALA A 351 -23.02 7.77 12.84
N THR A 352 -21.82 8.27 12.65
CA THR A 352 -21.42 8.93 11.40
C THR A 352 -21.80 8.05 10.22
N SER A 353 -22.48 8.63 9.26
CA SER A 353 -22.89 7.89 8.05
C SER A 353 -22.08 8.27 6.82
N ARG A 354 -21.45 9.42 6.86
CA ARG A 354 -20.75 9.98 5.69
C ARG A 354 -19.47 10.68 6.13
N ILE A 355 -18.43 10.48 5.35
CA ILE A 355 -17.14 11.16 5.48
C ILE A 355 -16.79 11.83 4.15
N THR A 356 -16.27 13.06 4.24
CA THR A 356 -15.62 13.72 3.11
C THR A 356 -14.14 13.90 3.39
N GLN A 357 -13.33 13.68 2.36
CA GLN A 357 -11.88 13.87 2.38
C GLN A 357 -11.47 14.79 1.24
N ASP A 358 -10.55 15.72 1.52
CA ASP A 358 -9.88 16.57 0.53
C ASP A 358 -8.39 16.53 0.81
N LYS A 359 -7.58 16.12 -0.17
CA LYS A 359 -6.13 16.00 -0.05
C LYS A 359 -5.46 16.72 -1.21
N ASN A 360 -4.64 17.71 -0.86
CA ASN A 360 -3.76 18.39 -1.79
C ASN A 360 -2.31 18.03 -1.45
N SER A 361 -1.54 17.58 -2.43
CA SER A 361 -0.15 17.19 -2.20
C SER A 361 0.76 17.74 -3.29
N VAL A 362 1.98 18.05 -2.89
CA VAL A 362 3.11 18.33 -3.79
C VAL A 362 4.24 17.39 -3.39
N GLU A 363 4.79 16.70 -4.37
CA GLU A 363 5.91 15.77 -4.17
C GLU A 363 7.10 16.11 -5.07
N MET A 364 8.30 15.79 -4.58
CA MET A 364 9.56 15.93 -5.30
C MET A 364 10.34 14.63 -5.15
N HIS A 365 10.80 14.10 -6.28
CA HIS A 365 11.71 12.96 -6.34
C HIS A 365 12.97 13.35 -7.11
N SER A 366 14.12 13.00 -6.56
CA SER A 366 15.40 13.30 -7.21
C SER A 366 16.38 12.17 -7.00
N LEU A 367 17.04 11.79 -8.06
CA LEU A 367 18.14 10.83 -8.09
C LEU A 367 19.36 11.51 -8.70
N PHE A 368 20.46 11.58 -7.98
CA PHE A 368 21.73 12.13 -8.43
C PHE A 368 22.77 11.03 -8.54
N ILE A 369 23.51 11.02 -9.64
CA ILE A 369 24.61 10.10 -9.91
C ILE A 369 25.92 10.87 -9.79
N PHE A 370 26.84 10.32 -9.02
CA PHE A 370 28.16 10.94 -8.79
C PHE A 370 29.23 10.07 -9.43
N ASP A 371 30.00 10.66 -10.36
CA ASP A 371 31.11 9.99 -11.00
C ASP A 371 32.42 10.27 -10.25
N GLY A 372 33.21 9.22 -9.99
CA GLY A 372 34.52 9.32 -9.38
C GLY A 372 34.60 9.75 -7.90
N SER A 373 33.46 9.78 -7.17
CA SER A 373 33.41 10.12 -5.74
C SER A 373 33.29 8.86 -4.86
N LEU A 374 33.39 9.03 -3.53
CA LEU A 374 33.05 7.97 -2.56
C LEU A 374 31.56 7.58 -2.65
N ILE A 375 30.71 8.54 -2.97
CA ILE A 375 29.27 8.38 -3.13
C ILE A 375 28.97 8.02 -4.59
N LYS A 376 28.21 6.96 -4.81
CA LYS A 376 27.73 6.50 -6.12
C LYS A 376 26.49 7.27 -6.55
N ARG A 377 25.51 7.40 -5.64
CA ARG A 377 24.26 8.12 -5.90
C ARG A 377 23.69 8.74 -4.64
N GLY A 378 22.92 9.80 -4.82
CA GLY A 378 22.09 10.42 -3.81
C GLY A 378 20.63 10.40 -4.22
N ILE A 379 19.73 10.17 -3.28
CA ILE A 379 18.28 10.22 -3.48
C ILE A 379 17.73 11.25 -2.51
N PHE A 380 16.91 12.17 -3.02
CA PHE A 380 16.16 13.10 -2.20
C PHE A 380 14.69 13.03 -2.60
N ASN A 381 13.83 12.65 -1.66
CA ASN A 381 12.40 12.60 -1.83
C ASN A 381 11.74 13.45 -0.74
N ALA A 382 10.74 14.24 -1.11
CA ALA A 382 9.97 15.05 -0.16
C ALA A 382 8.54 15.21 -0.64
N ASN A 383 7.59 15.33 0.29
CA ASN A 383 6.24 15.78 0.00
C ASN A 383 5.73 16.76 1.05
N TYR A 384 4.81 17.60 0.62
CA TYR A 384 3.92 18.37 1.47
C TYR A 384 2.49 17.98 1.19
N VAL A 385 1.74 17.68 2.23
CA VAL A 385 0.34 17.25 2.15
C VAL A 385 -0.52 18.19 3.01
N ASP A 386 -1.59 18.71 2.43
CA ASP A 386 -2.69 19.40 3.11
C ASP A 386 -3.92 18.53 3.00
N TYR A 387 -4.40 18.00 4.14
CA TYR A 387 -5.46 17.01 4.19
C TYR A 387 -6.57 17.45 5.14
N LYS A 388 -7.81 17.42 4.65
CA LYS A 388 -9.02 17.67 5.43
C LYS A 388 -9.90 16.43 5.44
N HIS A 389 -10.56 16.20 6.56
CA HIS A 389 -11.45 15.08 6.80
C HIS A 389 -12.61 15.57 7.65
N SER A 390 -13.82 15.39 7.17
CA SER A 390 -15.02 15.82 7.87
C SER A 390 -16.00 14.66 8.02
N GLU A 391 -16.51 14.48 9.21
CA GLU A 391 -17.47 13.45 9.58
C GLU A 391 -18.86 14.05 9.75
N TYR A 392 -19.88 13.41 9.19
CA TYR A 392 -21.27 13.86 9.23
C TYR A 392 -22.16 12.76 9.81
N PRO A 393 -22.99 13.09 10.81
CA PRO A 393 -23.98 12.14 11.33
C PRO A 393 -25.14 11.92 10.35
N THR A 394 -25.83 10.78 10.46
CA THR A 394 -26.95 10.40 9.58
C THR A 394 -28.27 11.12 9.81
N ALA A 395 -28.41 11.92 10.84
CA ALA A 395 -29.68 12.58 11.11
C ALA A 395 -30.06 13.54 10.00
N GLU A 396 -30.81 13.06 8.99
CA GLU A 396 -31.71 13.94 8.29
C GLU A 396 -32.69 14.51 9.33
N ASP A 397 -32.40 15.70 9.81
CA ASP A 397 -33.40 16.48 10.51
C ASP A 397 -34.53 16.73 9.51
N SER A 398 -35.74 16.36 9.92
CA SER A 398 -37.00 16.60 9.17
C SER A 398 -37.25 18.10 8.87
N THR A 399 -36.33 18.99 9.25
CA THR A 399 -36.38 20.45 9.04
C THR A 399 -35.52 20.94 7.89
N GLY A 400 -34.73 20.06 7.20
CA GLY A 400 -33.90 20.46 6.05
C GLY A 400 -32.72 21.36 6.39
N ILE A 401 -32.29 21.39 7.67
CA ILE A 401 -31.09 22.09 8.11
C ILE A 401 -29.89 21.19 7.80
N SER A 402 -28.86 21.77 7.20
CA SER A 402 -27.59 21.12 6.84
C SER A 402 -27.07 20.18 7.95
N ASP A 403 -26.67 18.96 7.56
CA ASP A 403 -26.02 17.96 8.43
C ASP A 403 -25.02 18.62 9.38
N PRO A 404 -25.23 18.58 10.70
CA PRO A 404 -24.23 19.13 11.61
C PRO A 404 -22.95 18.30 11.52
N GLN A 405 -21.83 18.95 11.27
CA GLN A 405 -20.52 18.34 11.20
C GLN A 405 -20.09 17.87 12.60
N ALA A 406 -19.83 16.57 12.78
CA ALA A 406 -19.45 16.04 14.08
C ALA A 406 -17.99 16.37 14.42
N ASN A 407 -17.08 16.09 13.50
CA ASN A 407 -15.65 16.36 13.63
C ASN A 407 -15.05 16.83 12.30
N GLU A 408 -14.15 17.78 12.36
CA GLU A 408 -13.27 18.15 11.24
C GLU A 408 -11.82 18.00 11.69
N PHE A 409 -11.06 17.24 10.89
CA PHE A 409 -9.61 17.08 11.04
C PHE A 409 -8.91 17.80 9.90
N HIS A 410 -8.01 18.70 10.23
CA HIS A 410 -7.11 19.34 9.26
C HIS A 410 -5.67 18.99 9.61
N LYS A 411 -5.01 18.25 8.71
CA LYS A 411 -3.65 17.79 8.88
C LYS A 411 -2.75 18.34 7.78
N GLN A 412 -1.69 19.04 8.19
CA GLN A 412 -0.63 19.48 7.31
C GLN A 412 0.62 18.66 7.63
N ALA A 413 1.18 17.98 6.64
CA ALA A 413 2.32 17.10 6.82
C ALA A 413 3.43 17.43 5.82
N PHE A 414 4.67 17.48 6.32
CA PHE A 414 5.87 17.56 5.51
C PHE A 414 6.75 16.35 5.80
N ASN A 415 7.10 15.58 4.77
CA ASN A 415 8.03 14.46 4.87
C ASN A 415 9.20 14.68 3.94
N ALA A 416 10.40 14.31 4.38
CA ALA A 416 11.59 14.33 3.55
C ALA A 416 12.51 13.16 3.88
N MET A 417 13.17 12.62 2.88
CA MET A 417 14.18 11.58 2.98
C MET A 417 15.38 11.94 2.11
N LEU A 418 16.55 11.91 2.69
CA LEU A 418 17.83 12.07 1.99
C LEU A 418 18.65 10.82 2.21
N GLN A 419 19.12 10.20 1.13
CA GLN A 419 19.86 8.95 1.16
C GLN A 419 21.08 9.02 0.26
N PHE A 420 22.21 8.51 0.73
CA PHE A 420 23.45 8.41 -0.03
C PHE A 420 23.89 6.94 -0.07
N GLN A 421 24.12 6.45 -1.27
CA GLN A 421 24.73 5.15 -1.52
C GLN A 421 26.19 5.34 -1.85
N HIS A 422 27.08 4.63 -1.14
CA HIS A 422 28.51 4.64 -1.47
C HIS A 422 28.87 3.61 -2.56
N HIS A 423 30.00 3.80 -3.22
CA HIS A 423 30.57 2.78 -4.10
C HIS A 423 30.93 1.54 -3.30
N GLN A 424 30.88 0.38 -3.94
CA GLN A 424 31.29 -0.87 -3.29
C GLN A 424 32.75 -0.74 -2.81
N PHE A 425 32.97 -0.98 -1.54
CA PHE A 425 34.28 -0.96 -0.89
C PHE A 425 34.62 -2.39 -0.45
N GLY A 426 35.50 -3.05 -1.20
CA GLY A 426 35.77 -4.47 -1.02
C GLY A 426 34.51 -5.32 -1.20
N LYS A 427 34.04 -5.94 -0.11
CA LYS A 427 32.80 -6.74 -0.07
C LYS A 427 31.62 -5.97 0.53
N PHE A 428 31.75 -4.69 0.85
CA PHE A 428 30.71 -3.87 1.47
C PHE A 428 30.05 -2.95 0.45
N GLN A 429 28.73 -2.89 0.52
CA GLN A 429 27.90 -1.90 -0.16
C GLN A 429 26.81 -1.45 0.79
N GLY A 430 26.51 -0.15 0.80
CA GLY A 430 25.54 0.35 1.79
C GLY A 430 25.02 1.72 1.47
N VAL A 431 24.12 2.17 2.34
CA VAL A 431 23.49 3.48 2.31
C VAL A 431 23.48 4.09 3.70
N ALA A 432 23.63 5.41 3.75
CA ALA A 432 23.34 6.22 4.92
C ALA A 432 22.26 7.24 4.56
N GLY A 433 21.38 7.54 5.49
CA GLY A 433 20.28 8.44 5.22
C GLY A 433 19.79 9.21 6.43
N LEU A 434 19.05 10.28 6.11
CA LEU A 434 18.32 11.12 7.04
C LEU A 434 16.85 11.10 6.66
N TRP A 435 15.98 11.13 7.65
CA TRP A 435 14.55 11.17 7.47
C TRP A 435 13.95 12.23 8.41
N MET A 436 12.94 12.94 7.93
CA MET A 436 12.21 13.95 8.70
C MET A 436 10.72 13.88 8.39
N ASN A 437 9.90 14.05 9.44
CA ASN A 437 8.45 14.19 9.35
C ASN A 437 8.00 15.29 10.30
N ILE A 438 7.17 16.21 9.82
CA ILE A 438 6.53 17.26 10.64
C ILE A 438 5.05 17.24 10.28
N GLU A 439 4.19 17.05 11.29
CA GLU A 439 2.75 17.02 11.14
C GLU A 439 2.10 18.03 12.09
N ASN A 440 1.21 18.85 11.55
CA ASN A 440 0.35 19.74 12.32
C ASN A 440 -1.09 19.27 12.16
N LEU A 441 -1.71 18.84 13.24
CA LEU A 441 -3.08 18.34 13.29
C LEU A 441 -3.96 19.30 14.10
N THR A 442 -5.04 19.75 13.48
CA THR A 442 -6.10 20.52 14.11
C THR A 442 -7.39 19.70 14.09
N ILE A 443 -8.05 19.57 15.22
CA ILE A 443 -9.34 18.87 15.35
C ILE A 443 -10.36 19.90 15.83
N GLN A 444 -11.50 20.00 15.13
CA GLN A 444 -12.60 20.90 15.44
C GLN A 444 -13.92 20.14 15.47
N GLY A 445 -14.92 20.64 16.18
CA GLY A 445 -16.24 20.03 16.34
C GLY A 445 -16.81 20.31 17.72
N ASP A 446 -18.07 19.92 17.96
CA ASP A 446 -18.74 20.11 19.24
C ASP A 446 -18.16 19.20 20.35
N MET A 447 -17.70 18.02 19.97
CA MET A 447 -17.04 17.03 20.85
C MET A 447 -15.78 16.48 20.18
N PRO A 448 -14.71 17.29 20.06
CA PRO A 448 -13.52 16.89 19.34
C PRO A 448 -12.88 15.64 19.96
N LEU A 449 -12.44 14.70 19.11
CA LEU A 449 -11.86 13.42 19.53
C LEU A 449 -10.59 13.59 20.38
N GLY A 450 -9.84 14.66 20.19
CA GLY A 450 -8.59 14.93 20.90
C GLY A 450 -8.04 16.32 20.66
N PRO A 451 -6.85 16.63 21.21
CA PRO A 451 -6.25 17.97 21.11
C PRO A 451 -5.61 18.23 19.76
N ASN A 452 -5.49 19.51 19.44
CA ASN A 452 -4.57 19.97 18.40
C ASN A 452 -3.13 19.58 18.77
N SER A 453 -2.31 19.27 17.78
CA SER A 453 -0.97 18.78 18.05
C SER A 453 0.01 19.02 16.91
N VAL A 454 1.29 19.10 17.28
CA VAL A 454 2.41 19.08 16.37
C VAL A 454 3.26 17.84 16.66
N THR A 455 3.42 16.98 15.65
CA THR A 455 4.32 15.83 15.70
C THR A 455 5.57 16.12 14.91
N THR A 456 6.75 15.92 15.50
CA THR A 456 8.04 16.07 14.84
C THR A 456 8.84 14.79 14.97
N GLY A 457 9.21 14.19 13.84
CA GLY A 457 10.07 13.01 13.75
C GLY A 457 11.36 13.35 12.98
N VAL A 458 12.51 12.94 13.49
CA VAL A 458 13.80 13.03 12.79
C VAL A 458 14.59 11.75 13.03
N ALA A 459 15.23 11.23 12.00
CA ALA A 459 16.05 10.03 12.15
C ALA A 459 17.28 10.04 11.26
N GLY A 460 18.30 9.32 11.73
CA GLY A 460 19.47 8.97 10.93
C GLY A 460 19.66 7.45 10.91
N TYR A 461 20.07 6.91 9.78
CA TYR A 461 20.25 5.48 9.61
C TYR A 461 21.42 5.12 8.72
N VAL A 462 21.92 3.91 8.94
CA VAL A 462 22.94 3.26 8.11
C VAL A 462 22.45 1.83 7.84
N TYR A 463 22.60 1.40 6.61
CA TYR A 463 22.29 0.05 6.14
C TYR A 463 23.47 -0.45 5.31
N GLU A 464 24.09 -1.54 5.72
CA GLU A 464 25.25 -2.15 5.09
C GLU A 464 25.01 -3.59 4.72
N GLU A 465 25.54 -3.97 3.58
CA GLU A 465 25.57 -5.36 3.12
C GLU A 465 27.00 -5.83 2.92
N TYR A 466 27.27 -7.02 3.42
CA TYR A 466 28.50 -7.75 3.23
C TYR A 466 28.27 -8.88 2.22
N LEU A 467 28.89 -8.77 1.05
CA LEU A 467 28.88 -9.78 -0.01
C LEU A 467 29.96 -10.83 0.30
N ALA A 468 29.63 -11.82 1.12
CA ALA A 468 30.61 -12.82 1.57
C ALA A 468 31.20 -13.59 0.39
N ASP A 469 30.33 -14.03 -0.54
CA ASP A 469 30.66 -14.62 -1.82
C ASP A 469 29.50 -14.41 -2.83
N GLN A 470 29.44 -15.20 -3.91
CA GLN A 470 28.39 -15.08 -4.94
C GLN A 470 27.01 -15.58 -4.46
N ASN A 471 26.97 -16.41 -3.42
CA ASN A 471 25.78 -17.06 -2.90
C ASN A 471 25.31 -16.45 -1.59
N THR A 472 26.27 -15.98 -0.75
CA THR A 472 25.99 -15.55 0.62
C THR A 472 26.05 -14.04 0.75
N ARG A 473 24.98 -13.43 1.26
CA ARG A 473 24.91 -12.00 1.62
C ARG A 473 24.41 -11.83 3.04
N LEU A 474 25.05 -10.94 3.76
CA LEU A 474 24.64 -10.53 5.11
C LEU A 474 24.26 -9.07 5.08
N GLN A 475 23.29 -8.68 5.88
CA GLN A 475 22.81 -7.31 6.01
C GLN A 475 22.83 -6.89 7.48
N LEU A 476 23.25 -5.67 7.74
CA LEU A 476 23.14 -5.01 9.03
C LEU A 476 22.58 -3.61 8.83
N GLY A 477 21.51 -3.29 9.57
CA GLY A 477 20.93 -1.96 9.60
C GLY A 477 20.85 -1.44 11.02
N ILE A 478 21.08 -0.15 11.20
CA ILE A 478 20.85 0.57 12.46
C ILE A 478 20.23 1.93 12.16
N ARG A 479 19.30 2.35 12.99
CA ARG A 479 18.61 3.63 12.90
C ARG A 479 18.34 4.17 14.29
N TYR A 480 18.49 5.47 14.45
CA TYR A 480 18.07 6.23 15.63
C TYR A 480 16.95 7.17 15.25
N ASP A 481 15.84 7.10 15.98
CA ASP A 481 14.66 7.95 15.81
C ASP A 481 14.47 8.84 17.02
N TYR A 482 14.27 10.13 16.76
CA TYR A 482 13.75 11.13 17.68
C TYR A 482 12.33 11.45 17.26
N ASN A 483 11.36 11.29 18.17
CA ASN A 483 9.95 11.61 17.92
C ASN A 483 9.41 12.44 19.08
N ARG A 484 8.75 13.55 18.77
CA ARG A 484 8.12 14.46 19.75
C ARG A 484 6.71 14.79 19.32
N ILE A 485 5.75 14.56 20.20
CA ILE A 485 4.37 15.05 20.10
C ILE A 485 4.22 16.20 21.09
N HIS A 486 3.68 17.33 20.61
CA HIS A 486 3.35 18.49 21.42
C HIS A 486 1.89 18.84 21.19
N THR A 487 1.07 18.82 22.24
CA THR A 487 -0.35 19.19 22.19
C THR A 487 -0.52 20.66 22.56
N THR A 488 -1.52 21.30 21.97
CA THR A 488 -1.92 22.67 22.31
C THR A 488 -3.32 22.66 22.91
N PRO A 489 -3.59 23.49 23.94
CA PRO A 489 -4.91 23.55 24.57
C PRO A 489 -6.00 23.87 23.55
N TYR A 490 -7.12 23.20 23.67
CA TYR A 490 -8.30 23.49 22.85
C TYR A 490 -9.04 24.69 23.43
N ALA A 491 -9.23 25.76 22.64
CA ALA A 491 -9.75 27.04 23.11
C ALA A 491 -11.27 27.12 23.28
N ALA A 492 -12.04 26.11 22.85
CA ALA A 492 -13.48 26.24 22.65
C ALA A 492 -14.37 25.70 23.79
N SER A 493 -13.84 24.96 24.77
CA SER A 493 -14.67 24.38 25.83
C SER A 493 -14.47 25.11 27.15
N THR A 494 -15.54 25.75 27.68
CA THR A 494 -15.63 26.22 29.05
C THR A 494 -15.90 25.10 30.05
N ASP A 495 -16.10 23.86 29.56
CA ASP A 495 -16.41 22.69 30.37
C ASP A 495 -15.12 22.01 30.84
N SER A 496 -14.98 21.87 32.15
CA SER A 496 -13.77 21.32 32.79
C SER A 496 -13.44 19.87 32.43
N VAL A 497 -14.38 19.16 31.78
CA VAL A 497 -14.21 17.77 31.35
C VAL A 497 -13.27 17.66 30.11
N PHE A 498 -13.13 18.72 29.31
CA PHE A 498 -12.39 18.74 28.05
C PHE A 498 -11.07 19.53 28.12
N GLN A 499 -10.53 19.81 29.30
CA GLN A 499 -9.25 20.50 29.42
C GLN A 499 -8.10 19.59 28.96
N VAL A 500 -7.56 19.83 27.77
CA VAL A 500 -6.28 19.25 27.35
C VAL A 500 -5.16 20.20 27.76
N LEU A 501 -4.21 19.65 28.49
CA LEU A 501 -3.02 20.38 28.94
C LEU A 501 -2.05 20.58 27.75
N ASP A 502 -1.26 21.65 27.81
CA ASP A 502 -0.06 21.84 26.99
C ASP A 502 0.99 20.80 27.42
N VAL A 503 1.09 19.69 26.68
CA VAL A 503 1.94 18.54 27.01
C VAL A 503 2.87 18.19 25.87
N ALA A 504 4.13 17.95 26.19
CA ALA A 504 5.11 17.40 25.27
C ALA A 504 5.47 15.97 25.66
N ARG A 505 5.34 15.04 24.70
CA ARG A 505 5.78 13.64 24.85
C ARG A 505 6.93 13.35 23.91
N LEU A 506 7.99 12.78 24.45
CA LEU A 506 9.20 12.40 23.71
C LEU A 506 9.30 10.88 23.65
N SER A 507 9.52 10.36 22.45
CA SER A 507 9.73 8.94 22.19
C SER A 507 10.96 8.76 21.31
N ASN A 508 12.04 8.24 21.89
CA ASN A 508 13.28 7.97 21.16
C ASN A 508 13.49 6.45 21.09
N ALA A 509 14.05 5.98 19.99
CA ALA A 509 14.37 4.57 19.87
C ALA A 509 15.56 4.32 18.97
N VAL A 510 16.26 3.22 19.25
CA VAL A 510 17.21 2.60 18.33
C VAL A 510 16.51 1.39 17.73
N THR A 511 16.44 1.31 16.40
CA THR A 511 16.04 0.11 15.67
C THR A 511 17.23 -0.51 14.99
N ALA A 512 17.24 -1.84 14.87
CA ALA A 512 18.33 -2.58 14.24
C ALA A 512 17.77 -3.78 13.49
N SER A 513 18.40 -4.16 12.38
CA SER A 513 18.09 -5.38 11.65
C SER A 513 19.36 -6.13 11.28
N PHE A 514 19.25 -7.45 11.29
CA PHE A 514 20.23 -8.36 10.74
C PHE A 514 19.54 -9.29 9.76
N GLY A 515 20.07 -9.41 8.56
CA GLY A 515 19.59 -10.31 7.52
C GLY A 515 20.69 -11.19 6.97
N ALA A 516 20.31 -12.37 6.51
CA ALA A 516 21.17 -13.30 5.79
C ALA A 516 20.40 -13.90 4.62
N ILE A 517 21.03 -13.99 3.47
CA ILE A 517 20.54 -14.70 2.28
C ILE A 517 21.61 -15.69 1.86
N GLU A 518 21.18 -16.91 1.60
CA GLU A 518 22.00 -17.98 1.07
C GLU A 518 21.36 -18.59 -0.18
N LYS A 519 22.03 -18.51 -1.32
CA LYS A 519 21.67 -19.23 -2.54
C LYS A 519 22.23 -20.65 -2.45
N ILE A 520 21.41 -21.58 -1.95
CA ILE A 520 21.77 -22.98 -1.74
C ILE A 520 22.07 -23.66 -3.09
N SER A 521 21.30 -23.30 -4.12
CA SER A 521 21.52 -23.68 -5.52
C SER A 521 21.09 -22.55 -6.44
N GLN A 522 21.11 -22.75 -7.78
CA GLN A 522 20.58 -21.78 -8.72
C GLN A 522 19.05 -21.59 -8.57
N GLU A 523 18.36 -22.61 -8.10
CA GLU A 523 16.91 -22.67 -7.98
C GLU A 523 16.42 -22.48 -6.53
N LEU A 524 17.30 -22.57 -5.52
CA LEU A 524 16.89 -22.60 -4.11
C LEU A 524 17.61 -21.54 -3.29
N THR A 525 16.83 -20.64 -2.68
CA THR A 525 17.32 -19.55 -1.83
C THR A 525 16.67 -19.64 -0.45
N ALA A 526 17.48 -19.51 0.59
CA ALA A 526 17.03 -19.35 1.96
C ALA A 526 17.34 -17.94 2.48
N SER A 527 16.44 -17.36 3.25
CA SER A 527 16.70 -16.09 3.93
C SER A 527 16.29 -16.13 5.39
N LEU A 528 16.96 -15.31 6.19
CA LEU A 528 16.65 -15.06 7.60
C LEU A 528 16.74 -13.55 7.84
N ASN A 529 15.76 -12.99 8.54
CA ASN A 529 15.77 -11.61 9.00
C ASN A 529 15.39 -11.55 10.47
N VAL A 530 16.17 -10.84 11.26
CA VAL A 530 15.87 -10.53 12.66
C VAL A 530 15.89 -9.02 12.81
N ALA A 531 14.80 -8.42 13.25
CA ALA A 531 14.72 -6.97 13.36
C ALA A 531 14.05 -6.54 14.66
N ARG A 532 14.63 -5.52 15.28
CA ARG A 532 13.99 -4.74 16.35
C ARG A 532 13.34 -3.53 15.74
N SER A 533 12.05 -3.36 15.98
CA SER A 533 11.24 -2.23 15.52
C SER A 533 10.62 -1.49 16.70
N PHE A 534 10.11 -0.28 16.46
CA PHE A 534 9.34 0.45 17.45
C PHE A 534 8.23 1.26 16.81
N ARG A 535 7.24 1.64 17.63
CA ARG A 535 6.15 2.55 17.26
C ARG A 535 5.86 3.47 18.44
N PRO A 536 5.97 4.81 18.27
CA PRO A 536 5.50 5.74 19.30
C PRO A 536 3.96 5.68 19.38
N PRO A 537 3.37 5.92 20.57
CA PRO A 537 1.93 6.12 20.68
C PRO A 537 1.48 7.32 19.82
N THR A 538 0.29 7.26 19.28
CA THR A 538 -0.33 8.37 18.53
C THR A 538 -0.93 9.40 19.46
N VAL A 539 -1.29 10.57 18.91
CA VAL A 539 -2.01 11.63 19.64
C VAL A 539 -3.33 11.10 20.19
N GLN A 540 -4.05 10.31 19.40
CA GLN A 540 -5.31 9.71 19.81
C GLN A 540 -5.12 8.72 20.97
N GLU A 541 -4.15 7.80 20.85
CA GLU A 541 -3.87 6.82 21.92
C GLU A 541 -3.48 7.48 23.24
N LEU A 542 -2.75 8.60 23.17
CA LEU A 542 -2.31 9.33 24.37
C LEU A 542 -3.40 10.25 24.95
N PHE A 543 -4.15 10.94 24.10
CA PHE A 543 -4.90 12.12 24.52
C PHE A 543 -6.35 12.16 24.01
N ALA A 544 -6.89 11.07 23.42
CA ALA A 544 -8.30 11.03 23.08
C ALA A 544 -9.15 11.28 24.33
N ASN A 545 -10.14 12.15 24.22
CA ASN A 545 -11.14 12.40 25.25
C ASN A 545 -12.37 13.03 24.58
N GLY A 546 -13.01 12.29 23.70
CA GLY A 546 -14.12 12.80 22.91
C GLY A 546 -14.86 11.72 22.15
N LEU A 547 -15.86 12.16 21.37
CA LEU A 547 -16.67 11.30 20.53
C LEU A 547 -15.87 10.88 19.29
N ASP A 548 -15.70 9.58 19.15
CA ASP A 548 -15.32 8.96 17.88
C ASP A 548 -16.62 8.65 17.13
N ALA A 549 -17.00 9.59 16.26
CA ALA A 549 -18.29 9.54 15.59
C ALA A 549 -18.37 8.37 14.60
N ALA A 550 -17.24 8.00 13.98
CA ALA A 550 -17.17 6.91 13.01
C ALA A 550 -17.44 5.53 13.64
N SER A 551 -17.00 5.31 14.89
CA SER A 551 -17.25 4.07 15.65
C SER A 551 -18.41 4.16 16.64
N ALA A 552 -19.05 5.33 16.78
CA ALA A 552 -20.06 5.64 17.80
C ALA A 552 -19.62 5.26 19.22
N THR A 553 -18.38 5.59 19.58
CA THR A 553 -17.81 5.34 20.91
C THR A 553 -17.24 6.63 21.49
N TYR A 554 -17.22 6.72 22.83
CA TYR A 554 -16.46 7.76 23.51
C TYR A 554 -15.04 7.25 23.79
N SER A 555 -14.06 7.80 23.09
CA SER A 555 -12.67 7.35 23.15
C SER A 555 -11.89 8.06 24.26
N ILE A 556 -11.15 7.29 25.08
CA ILE A 556 -10.30 7.76 26.16
C ILE A 556 -8.88 7.26 25.94
N GLY A 557 -7.92 8.18 25.84
CA GLY A 557 -6.48 7.91 25.74
C GLY A 557 -5.84 7.67 27.11
N ASP A 558 -4.56 7.24 27.09
CA ASP A 558 -3.72 7.18 28.27
C ASP A 558 -2.40 7.91 28.02
N ALA A 559 -2.21 9.06 28.65
CA ALA A 559 -1.04 9.90 28.53
C ALA A 559 0.27 9.22 29.00
N ASN A 560 0.20 8.08 29.70
CA ASN A 560 1.33 7.34 30.23
C ASN A 560 1.80 6.19 29.33
N LEU A 561 1.16 5.95 28.19
CA LEU A 561 1.55 4.89 27.28
C LEU A 561 3.02 5.03 26.86
N ASN A 562 3.74 3.91 26.90
CA ASN A 562 5.09 3.78 26.36
C ASN A 562 5.06 3.41 24.88
N PRO A 563 6.16 3.68 24.13
CA PRO A 563 6.29 3.17 22.77
C PRO A 563 6.23 1.65 22.73
N GLU A 564 5.52 1.12 21.73
CA GLU A 564 5.61 -0.31 21.41
C GLU A 564 7.01 -0.66 20.89
N THR A 565 7.54 -1.78 21.33
CA THR A 565 8.81 -2.33 20.83
C THR A 565 8.63 -3.77 20.38
N GLY A 566 8.95 -4.04 19.12
CA GLY A 566 8.83 -5.38 18.53
C GLY A 566 10.18 -6.01 18.25
N VAL A 567 10.28 -7.33 18.41
CA VAL A 567 11.36 -8.16 17.85
C VAL A 567 10.70 -9.19 16.94
N GLY A 568 10.97 -9.07 15.64
CA GLY A 568 10.49 -10.00 14.62
C GLY A 568 11.62 -10.90 14.14
N ILE A 569 11.27 -12.16 13.91
CA ILE A 569 12.13 -13.19 13.29
C ILE A 569 11.35 -13.73 12.11
N ASP A 570 11.91 -13.56 10.92
CA ASP A 570 11.34 -14.01 9.65
C ASP A 570 12.35 -14.95 8.98
N ALA A 571 11.90 -16.10 8.53
CA ALA A 571 12.69 -16.97 7.68
C ALA A 571 11.92 -17.24 6.39
N SER A 572 12.60 -17.46 5.29
CA SER A 572 11.95 -17.94 4.06
C SER A 572 12.82 -18.97 3.34
N LEU A 573 12.14 -19.88 2.68
CA LEU A 573 12.72 -20.83 1.74
C LEU A 573 11.95 -20.68 0.43
N LYS A 574 12.67 -20.28 -0.63
CA LYS A 574 12.13 -20.06 -1.97
C LYS A 574 12.78 -21.02 -2.94
N GLY A 575 11.96 -21.64 -3.77
CA GLY A 575 12.41 -22.46 -4.89
C GLY A 575 11.82 -22.00 -6.20
N SER A 576 12.66 -21.82 -7.23
CA SER A 576 12.26 -21.40 -8.56
C SER A 576 12.84 -22.34 -9.60
N PHE A 577 12.02 -23.26 -10.10
CA PHE A 577 12.35 -24.28 -11.11
C PHE A 577 11.62 -23.92 -12.41
N THR A 578 11.93 -24.59 -13.49
CA THR A 578 11.38 -24.28 -14.83
C THR A 578 9.85 -24.20 -14.87
N ASN A 579 9.13 -25.12 -14.23
CA ASN A 579 7.67 -25.21 -14.26
C ASN A 579 7.03 -25.24 -12.89
N PHE A 580 7.81 -24.95 -11.85
CA PHE A 580 7.37 -25.05 -10.47
C PHE A 580 8.12 -24.02 -9.63
N SER A 581 7.40 -23.27 -8.82
CA SER A 581 7.99 -22.43 -7.78
C SER A 581 7.23 -22.56 -6.47
N PHE A 582 7.94 -22.32 -5.38
CA PHE A 582 7.34 -22.28 -4.05
C PHE A 582 8.02 -21.26 -3.16
N GLU A 583 7.26 -20.73 -2.20
CA GLU A 583 7.76 -19.96 -1.08
C GLU A 583 7.11 -20.49 0.19
N PHE A 584 7.92 -20.66 1.24
CA PHE A 584 7.48 -20.97 2.60
C PHE A 584 8.15 -20.01 3.58
N SER A 585 7.32 -19.20 4.27
CA SER A 585 7.79 -18.08 5.11
C SER A 585 7.19 -18.16 6.51
N PRO A 586 7.80 -18.91 7.45
CA PRO A 586 7.44 -18.89 8.87
C PRO A 586 7.96 -17.61 9.53
N TYR A 587 7.20 -17.11 10.51
CA TYR A 587 7.55 -15.91 11.27
C TYR A 587 7.07 -15.94 12.70
N VAL A 588 7.73 -15.15 13.55
CA VAL A 588 7.26 -14.80 14.89
C VAL A 588 7.60 -13.36 15.21
N ASN A 589 6.66 -12.65 15.84
CA ASN A 589 6.82 -11.28 16.27
C ASN A 589 6.41 -11.15 17.74
N PHE A 590 7.32 -10.66 18.58
CA PHE A 590 7.09 -10.36 20.00
C PHE A 590 7.00 -8.85 20.14
N ILE A 591 5.90 -8.33 20.68
CA ILE A 591 5.65 -6.90 20.82
C ILE A 591 5.35 -6.60 22.29
N ASN A 592 6.25 -5.85 22.92
CA ASN A 592 6.04 -5.33 24.26
C ASN A 592 5.29 -3.99 24.20
N GLU A 593 4.48 -3.71 25.22
CA GLU A 593 3.65 -2.49 25.32
C GLU A 593 2.71 -2.33 24.10
N TYR A 594 2.17 -3.45 23.58
CA TYR A 594 1.20 -3.46 22.49
C TYR A 594 -0.05 -2.66 22.88
N ILE A 595 -0.30 -1.54 22.22
CA ILE A 595 -1.40 -0.63 22.52
C ILE A 595 -2.66 -1.10 21.78
N TYR A 596 -3.73 -1.36 22.50
CA TYR A 596 -5.01 -1.71 21.92
C TYR A 596 -6.14 -0.96 22.59
N ALA A 597 -7.27 -0.85 21.91
CA ALA A 597 -8.48 -0.25 22.48
C ALA A 597 -9.45 -1.36 22.87
N PHE A 598 -10.06 -1.24 24.03
CA PHE A 598 -11.06 -2.18 24.55
C PHE A 598 -12.30 -1.42 25.02
N LEU A 599 -13.46 -2.06 25.00
CA LEU A 599 -14.70 -1.53 25.56
C LEU A 599 -14.67 -1.71 27.08
N ARG A 600 -14.75 -0.59 27.83
CA ARG A 600 -14.65 -0.58 29.28
C ARG A 600 -15.92 -1.13 29.99
N GLY A 601 -17.04 -1.23 29.23
CA GLY A 601 -18.30 -1.78 29.72
C GLY A 601 -19.24 -0.74 30.39
N ASP A 602 -18.83 0.52 30.47
CA ASP A 602 -19.65 1.66 30.87
C ASP A 602 -19.94 2.58 29.66
N THR A 603 -20.79 3.57 29.89
CA THR A 603 -21.15 4.60 28.90
C THR A 603 -20.83 5.98 29.40
N LEU A 604 -20.42 6.86 28.50
CA LEU A 604 -20.29 8.30 28.76
C LEU A 604 -21.05 9.06 27.68
N LEU A 605 -21.92 9.99 28.06
CA LEU A 605 -22.80 10.72 27.16
C LEU A 605 -23.65 9.78 26.27
N ASN A 606 -24.07 8.64 26.79
CA ASN A 606 -24.82 7.56 26.14
C ASN A 606 -24.01 6.77 25.06
N PHE A 607 -22.70 6.99 24.92
CA PHE A 607 -21.83 6.21 24.05
C PHE A 607 -21.02 5.18 24.85
N PRO A 608 -20.82 3.97 24.35
CA PRO A 608 -19.90 3.01 24.95
C PRO A 608 -18.49 3.60 25.08
N VAL A 609 -17.84 3.41 26.23
CA VAL A 609 -16.49 3.92 26.45
C VAL A 609 -15.46 2.95 25.88
N ARG A 610 -14.62 3.46 24.99
CA ARG A 610 -13.47 2.78 24.42
C ARG A 610 -12.19 3.37 25.00
N GLN A 611 -11.37 2.56 25.65
CA GLN A 611 -10.16 3.00 26.33
C GLN A 611 -8.91 2.33 25.74
N PHE A 612 -7.82 3.11 25.58
CA PHE A 612 -6.53 2.59 25.17
C PHE A 612 -5.72 2.07 26.37
N ALA A 613 -5.08 0.91 26.20
CA ALA A 613 -4.23 0.30 27.21
C ALA A 613 -3.10 -0.53 26.59
N PRO A 614 -1.97 -0.71 27.31
CA PRO A 614 -0.88 -1.55 26.84
C PRO A 614 -1.04 -3.00 27.28
N THR A 615 -0.60 -3.92 26.47
CA THR A 615 -0.36 -5.33 26.80
C THR A 615 0.94 -5.84 26.15
N ASP A 616 1.25 -7.13 26.28
CA ASP A 616 2.32 -7.76 25.51
C ASP A 616 1.71 -8.75 24.53
N ALA A 617 2.17 -8.72 23.28
CA ALA A 617 1.62 -9.53 22.22
C ALA A 617 2.66 -10.47 21.59
N ARG A 618 2.20 -11.65 21.18
CA ARG A 618 2.95 -12.57 20.34
C ARG A 618 2.11 -12.91 19.11
N LEU A 619 2.69 -12.70 17.92
CA LEU A 619 2.10 -13.11 16.67
C LEU A 619 3.04 -14.11 16.00
N ALA A 620 2.58 -15.34 15.78
CA ALA A 620 3.35 -16.39 15.14
C ALA A 620 2.52 -17.04 14.03
N GLY A 621 3.16 -17.35 12.92
CA GLY A 621 2.44 -17.92 11.78
C GLY A 621 3.35 -18.35 10.65
N PHE A 622 2.74 -18.64 9.53
CA PHE A 622 3.44 -18.94 8.29
C PHE A 622 2.61 -18.52 7.07
N GLU A 623 3.30 -18.32 5.99
CA GLU A 623 2.77 -18.13 4.64
C GLU A 623 3.38 -19.20 3.75
N ALA A 624 2.59 -19.80 2.87
CA ALA A 624 3.07 -20.73 1.87
C ALA A 624 2.41 -20.44 0.53
N LEU A 625 3.19 -20.45 -0.52
CA LEU A 625 2.77 -20.24 -1.91
C LEU A 625 3.40 -21.34 -2.76
N VAL A 626 2.62 -21.91 -3.64
CA VAL A 626 3.06 -22.86 -4.67
C VAL A 626 2.49 -22.45 -6.01
N MET A 627 3.34 -22.41 -7.03
CA MET A 627 2.93 -22.19 -8.41
C MET A 627 3.43 -23.32 -9.30
N VAL A 628 2.57 -23.85 -10.14
CA VAL A 628 2.87 -24.92 -11.09
C VAL A 628 2.41 -24.51 -12.47
N GLN A 629 3.25 -24.68 -13.48
CA GLN A 629 2.93 -24.46 -14.88
C GLN A 629 2.98 -25.80 -15.65
N PRO A 630 1.87 -26.58 -15.62
CA PRO A 630 1.87 -27.89 -16.25
C PRO A 630 2.06 -27.81 -17.78
N VAL A 631 1.58 -26.74 -18.39
CA VAL A 631 1.80 -26.39 -19.81
C VAL A 631 1.97 -24.87 -19.92
N GLN A 632 2.62 -24.39 -20.99
CA GLN A 632 2.98 -22.97 -21.15
C GLN A 632 1.84 -21.96 -20.92
N LYS A 633 0.60 -22.33 -21.28
CA LYS A 633 -0.58 -21.44 -21.20
C LYS A 633 -1.41 -21.61 -19.94
N ILE A 634 -1.10 -22.54 -19.05
CA ILE A 634 -1.87 -22.82 -17.83
C ILE A 634 -0.98 -22.71 -16.62
N ALA A 635 -1.38 -21.89 -15.68
CA ALA A 635 -0.77 -21.76 -14.36
C ALA A 635 -1.75 -22.15 -13.25
N LEU A 636 -1.24 -22.86 -12.26
CA LEU A 636 -1.94 -23.19 -11.04
C LEU A 636 -1.21 -22.53 -9.87
N ARG A 637 -1.92 -21.71 -9.10
CA ARG A 637 -1.42 -21.07 -7.88
C ARG A 637 -2.22 -21.58 -6.69
N ALA A 638 -1.53 -22.00 -5.65
CA ALA A 638 -2.10 -22.35 -4.36
C ALA A 638 -1.38 -21.57 -3.27
N SER A 639 -2.11 -20.92 -2.39
CA SER A 639 -1.53 -20.29 -1.21
C SER A 639 -2.32 -20.59 0.04
N ILE A 640 -1.64 -20.55 1.17
CA ILE A 640 -2.21 -20.69 2.51
C ILE A 640 -1.47 -19.77 3.47
N ASP A 641 -2.20 -19.12 4.36
CA ASP A 641 -1.64 -18.32 5.44
C ASP A 641 -2.36 -18.58 6.76
N LEU A 642 -1.61 -18.47 7.84
CA LEU A 642 -2.07 -18.62 9.21
C LEU A 642 -1.34 -17.65 10.12
N VAL A 643 -2.08 -16.96 10.98
CA VAL A 643 -1.54 -16.20 12.10
C VAL A 643 -2.21 -16.62 13.40
N ASN A 644 -1.40 -16.79 14.43
CA ASN A 644 -1.82 -16.97 15.80
C ASN A 644 -1.36 -15.74 16.60
N ALA A 645 -2.31 -14.83 16.90
CA ALA A 645 -2.06 -13.61 17.67
C ALA A 645 -2.62 -13.75 19.10
N GLU A 646 -1.82 -13.40 20.11
CA GLU A 646 -2.10 -13.67 21.52
C GLU A 646 -1.63 -12.51 22.40
N ASP A 647 -2.49 -12.07 23.30
CA ASP A 647 -2.13 -11.25 24.48
C ASP A 647 -1.43 -12.18 25.49
N THR A 648 -0.13 -12.02 25.65
CA THR A 648 0.68 -12.92 26.50
C THR A 648 0.59 -12.58 28.00
N ARG A 649 0.09 -11.39 28.37
CA ARG A 649 -0.16 -11.05 29.78
C ARG A 649 -1.43 -11.73 30.28
N LYS A 650 -2.46 -11.81 29.43
CA LYS A 650 -3.78 -12.39 29.78
C LYS A 650 -3.93 -13.85 29.32
N ASN A 651 -3.08 -14.34 28.41
CA ASN A 651 -3.18 -15.64 27.73
C ASN A 651 -4.51 -15.81 26.97
N VAL A 652 -4.94 -14.76 26.25
CA VAL A 652 -6.14 -14.76 25.40
C VAL A 652 -5.78 -14.35 23.97
N PRO A 653 -6.56 -14.76 22.95
CA PRO A 653 -6.34 -14.26 21.61
C PRO A 653 -6.46 -12.74 21.51
N LEU A 654 -5.68 -12.11 20.62
CA LEU A 654 -5.91 -10.71 20.26
C LEU A 654 -7.17 -10.58 19.38
N PRO A 655 -7.92 -9.49 19.53
CA PRO A 655 -9.10 -9.23 18.70
C PRO A 655 -8.72 -9.04 17.22
N PHE A 656 -9.69 -9.25 16.33
CA PHE A 656 -9.54 -9.08 14.89
C PHE A 656 -8.41 -9.91 14.27
N THR A 657 -8.09 -11.05 14.85
CA THR A 657 -7.12 -12.00 14.29
C THR A 657 -7.74 -12.71 13.09
N PRO A 658 -7.11 -12.68 11.90
CA PRO A 658 -7.59 -13.40 10.73
C PRO A 658 -7.68 -14.91 10.98
N PRO A 659 -8.70 -15.61 10.44
CA PRO A 659 -8.70 -17.08 10.39
C PRO A 659 -7.60 -17.58 9.42
N MET A 660 -7.31 -18.87 9.44
CA MET A 660 -6.53 -19.51 8.39
C MET A 660 -7.24 -19.35 7.04
N ARG A 661 -6.51 -18.92 6.01
CA ARG A 661 -7.03 -18.69 4.67
C ARG A 661 -6.26 -19.53 3.65
N GLY A 662 -6.93 -19.77 2.53
CA GLY A 662 -6.35 -20.41 1.38
C GLY A 662 -6.89 -19.82 0.09
N LEU A 663 -6.10 -19.90 -0.96
CA LEU A 663 -6.49 -19.49 -2.31
C LEU A 663 -6.00 -20.54 -3.29
N LEU A 664 -6.89 -20.96 -4.18
CA LEU A 664 -6.56 -21.79 -5.34
C LEU A 664 -6.95 -21.00 -6.59
N ARG A 665 -6.01 -20.79 -7.50
CA ARG A 665 -6.25 -20.07 -8.76
C ARG A 665 -5.71 -20.91 -9.92
N MET A 666 -6.52 -21.08 -10.93
CA MET A 666 -6.11 -21.56 -12.25
C MET A 666 -6.22 -20.40 -13.24
N SER A 667 -5.14 -20.10 -13.92
CA SER A 667 -5.09 -19.09 -14.99
C SER A 667 -4.73 -19.74 -16.32
N TYR A 668 -5.43 -19.31 -17.37
CA TYR A 668 -5.07 -19.52 -18.76
C TYR A 668 -4.62 -18.19 -19.36
N GLN A 669 -3.52 -18.19 -20.09
CA GLN A 669 -3.01 -16.99 -20.76
C GLN A 669 -2.37 -17.38 -22.09
N ASP A 670 -2.82 -16.74 -23.17
CA ASP A 670 -2.09 -16.74 -24.45
C ASP A 670 -1.92 -15.29 -24.95
N GLU A 671 -1.54 -15.11 -26.21
CA GLU A 671 -1.30 -13.78 -26.79
C GLU A 671 -2.56 -12.91 -26.83
N ILE A 672 -3.74 -13.50 -26.96
CA ILE A 672 -5.02 -12.80 -27.17
C ILE A 672 -5.98 -13.00 -26.01
N TYR A 673 -6.07 -14.22 -25.48
CA TYR A 673 -7.10 -14.60 -24.53
C TYR A 673 -6.51 -14.89 -23.16
N SER A 674 -7.24 -14.48 -22.12
CA SER A 674 -6.95 -14.88 -20.74
C SER A 674 -8.20 -15.44 -20.06
N GLY A 675 -8.01 -16.28 -19.03
CA GLY A 675 -9.07 -16.81 -18.22
C GLY A 675 -8.60 -17.13 -16.81
N ILE A 676 -9.44 -16.89 -15.82
CA ILE A 676 -9.13 -17.10 -14.41
C ILE A 676 -10.31 -17.83 -13.76
N VAL A 677 -9.99 -18.86 -12.98
CA VAL A 677 -10.88 -19.48 -12.01
C VAL A 677 -10.19 -19.40 -10.65
N GLU A 678 -10.81 -18.73 -9.70
CA GLU A 678 -10.26 -18.51 -8.37
C GLU A 678 -11.23 -19.02 -7.31
N TRP A 679 -10.71 -19.76 -6.34
CA TRP A 679 -11.43 -20.21 -5.16
C TRP A 679 -10.76 -19.66 -3.90
N ARG A 680 -11.43 -18.75 -3.21
CA ARG A 680 -11.01 -18.18 -1.93
C ARG A 680 -11.65 -18.95 -0.79
N LEU A 681 -10.84 -19.32 0.18
CA LEU A 681 -11.21 -20.14 1.32
C LEU A 681 -10.83 -19.43 2.63
N ALA A 682 -11.72 -19.46 3.60
CA ALA A 682 -11.43 -19.04 4.97
C ALA A 682 -11.97 -20.10 5.95
N ALA A 683 -11.16 -20.45 6.92
CA ALA A 683 -11.56 -21.33 7.99
C ALA A 683 -12.55 -20.64 8.95
N ARG A 684 -13.28 -21.42 9.74
CA ARG A 684 -14.08 -20.87 10.83
C ARG A 684 -13.17 -20.20 11.88
N GLN A 685 -13.54 -18.99 12.32
CA GLN A 685 -12.87 -18.31 13.42
C GLN A 685 -13.62 -18.55 14.74
N THR A 686 -12.94 -19.21 15.67
CA THR A 686 -13.45 -19.51 17.02
C THR A 686 -12.47 -19.11 18.12
N ARG A 687 -11.25 -18.66 17.74
CA ARG A 687 -10.30 -18.07 18.68
C ARG A 687 -10.59 -16.56 18.76
N LEU A 688 -11.35 -16.18 19.76
CA LEU A 688 -11.93 -14.85 19.89
C LEU A 688 -11.15 -14.03 20.90
N GLY A 689 -10.77 -12.83 20.53
CA GLY A 689 -10.31 -11.77 21.42
C GLY A 689 -11.47 -11.03 22.07
N ASP A 690 -11.14 -10.03 22.84
CA ASP A 690 -12.13 -9.18 23.52
C ASP A 690 -13.01 -8.44 22.49
N GLY A 691 -14.33 -8.57 22.63
CA GLY A 691 -15.30 -7.98 21.70
C GLY A 691 -15.50 -8.71 20.37
N ASP A 692 -14.77 -9.79 20.09
CA ASP A 692 -14.97 -10.57 18.88
C ASP A 692 -16.16 -11.53 18.98
N THR A 693 -16.78 -11.82 17.83
CA THR A 693 -17.82 -12.84 17.67
C THR A 693 -17.36 -13.97 16.75
N PRO A 694 -17.84 -15.20 16.93
CA PRO A 694 -17.46 -16.33 16.06
C PRO A 694 -17.94 -16.11 14.64
N THR A 695 -17.12 -16.49 13.65
CA THR A 695 -17.44 -16.36 12.23
C THR A 695 -17.32 -17.71 11.55
N ALA A 696 -18.35 -18.09 10.77
CA ALA A 696 -18.34 -19.34 9.99
C ALA A 696 -17.26 -19.28 8.89
N GLY A 697 -16.68 -20.43 8.57
CA GLY A 697 -15.81 -20.54 7.40
C GLY A 697 -16.60 -20.45 6.09
N TYR A 698 -15.92 -20.08 5.02
CA TYR A 698 -16.52 -19.92 3.69
C TYR A 698 -15.58 -20.36 2.56
N GLY A 699 -16.17 -20.54 1.37
CA GLY A 699 -15.42 -20.72 0.14
C GLY A 699 -16.14 -20.01 -1.01
N VAL A 700 -15.51 -19.03 -1.66
CA VAL A 700 -16.10 -18.20 -2.72
C VAL A 700 -15.34 -18.42 -4.01
N VAL A 701 -16.09 -18.62 -5.11
CA VAL A 701 -15.53 -18.81 -6.45
C VAL A 701 -15.70 -17.54 -7.26
N ASN A 702 -14.61 -17.09 -7.87
CA ASN A 702 -14.56 -15.97 -8.82
C ASN A 702 -14.14 -16.51 -10.20
N LEU A 703 -14.68 -15.91 -11.25
CA LEU A 703 -14.34 -16.22 -12.64
C LEU A 703 -13.92 -14.95 -13.37
N GLY A 704 -12.97 -15.08 -14.28
CA GLY A 704 -12.54 -13.97 -15.15
C GLY A 704 -12.25 -14.46 -16.56
N ALA A 705 -12.45 -13.58 -17.56
CA ALA A 705 -12.05 -13.79 -18.93
C ALA A 705 -11.56 -12.46 -19.52
N GLY A 706 -10.54 -12.49 -20.34
CA GLY A 706 -9.94 -11.31 -20.94
C GLY A 706 -9.59 -11.49 -22.41
N LEU A 707 -9.52 -10.36 -23.09
CA LEU A 707 -9.13 -10.21 -24.49
C LEU A 707 -8.08 -9.12 -24.58
N ARG A 708 -6.94 -9.42 -25.25
CA ARG A 708 -5.86 -8.49 -25.48
C ARG A 708 -5.49 -8.47 -26.95
N PHE A 709 -5.36 -7.28 -27.53
CA PHE A 709 -4.89 -7.10 -28.91
C PHE A 709 -4.33 -5.70 -29.11
N ALA A 710 -3.43 -5.55 -30.06
CA ALA A 710 -2.90 -4.25 -30.48
C ALA A 710 -3.53 -3.84 -31.82
N HIS A 711 -3.98 -2.58 -31.92
CA HIS A 711 -4.50 -2.01 -33.15
C HIS A 711 -4.14 -0.51 -33.23
N GLY A 712 -3.55 -0.09 -34.36
CA GLY A 712 -3.22 1.32 -34.60
C GLY A 712 -2.21 1.91 -33.59
N GLY A 713 -1.32 1.08 -33.03
CA GLY A 713 -0.34 1.50 -32.01
C GLY A 713 -0.91 1.58 -30.59
N ILE A 714 -2.19 1.20 -30.39
CA ILE A 714 -2.86 1.16 -29.09
C ILE A 714 -3.01 -0.31 -28.68
N GLU A 715 -2.60 -0.63 -27.46
CA GLU A 715 -2.90 -1.91 -26.83
C GLU A 715 -4.27 -1.85 -26.15
N HIS A 716 -5.13 -2.80 -26.46
CA HIS A 716 -6.47 -2.95 -25.91
C HIS A 716 -6.50 -4.15 -24.98
N ASN A 717 -6.81 -3.92 -23.70
CA ASN A 717 -7.04 -4.96 -22.69
C ASN A 717 -8.48 -4.85 -22.21
N ILE A 718 -9.30 -5.85 -22.45
CA ILE A 718 -10.70 -5.89 -22.07
C ILE A 718 -10.90 -7.13 -21.22
N SER A 719 -11.39 -6.99 -19.99
CA SER A 719 -11.66 -8.13 -19.12
C SER A 719 -13.04 -8.03 -18.46
N ILE A 720 -13.65 -9.20 -18.29
CA ILE A 720 -14.90 -9.36 -17.57
C ILE A 720 -14.67 -10.34 -16.41
N HIS A 721 -15.12 -9.96 -15.23
CA HIS A 721 -15.01 -10.78 -14.02
C HIS A 721 -16.40 -11.01 -13.41
N CYS A 722 -16.61 -12.17 -12.83
CA CYS A 722 -17.78 -12.49 -12.04
C CYS A 722 -17.33 -12.89 -10.64
N ASP A 723 -17.46 -11.96 -9.70
CA ASP A 723 -17.12 -12.16 -8.30
C ASP A 723 -18.29 -12.83 -7.57
N ASN A 724 -17.99 -13.71 -6.59
CA ASN A 724 -18.99 -14.52 -5.88
C ASN A 724 -19.97 -15.23 -6.85
N PHE A 725 -19.44 -16.00 -7.80
CA PHE A 725 -20.19 -16.61 -8.90
C PHE A 725 -21.45 -17.37 -8.45
N PHE A 726 -21.39 -18.08 -7.33
CA PHE A 726 -22.52 -18.84 -6.78
C PHE A 726 -23.48 -18.01 -5.93
N ASN A 727 -23.26 -16.69 -5.80
CA ASN A 727 -24.04 -15.78 -4.95
C ASN A 727 -24.17 -16.28 -3.50
N GLN A 728 -23.06 -16.79 -2.97
CA GLN A 728 -22.99 -17.34 -1.61
C GLN A 728 -23.14 -16.24 -0.57
N VAL A 729 -23.95 -16.46 0.47
CA VAL A 729 -24.00 -15.65 1.67
C VAL A 729 -22.81 -16.02 2.55
N TYR A 730 -21.89 -15.10 2.77
CA TYR A 730 -20.72 -15.32 3.63
C TYR A 730 -20.35 -14.04 4.40
N ARG A 731 -19.60 -14.20 5.47
CA ARG A 731 -19.15 -13.10 6.34
C ARG A 731 -17.65 -13.20 6.53
N ASP A 732 -16.95 -12.08 6.35
CA ASP A 732 -15.53 -12.01 6.65
C ASP A 732 -15.32 -11.67 8.13
N ASN A 733 -14.39 -12.37 8.80
CA ASN A 733 -14.13 -12.17 10.23
C ASN A 733 -13.63 -10.76 10.56
N LEU A 734 -12.99 -10.10 9.61
CA LEU A 734 -12.40 -8.78 9.81
C LEU A 734 -13.33 -7.62 9.41
N SER A 735 -14.50 -7.92 8.85
CA SER A 735 -15.52 -6.90 8.62
C SER A 735 -16.09 -6.44 9.96
N VAL A 736 -16.05 -5.14 10.21
CA VAL A 736 -16.54 -4.53 11.47
C VAL A 736 -18.05 -4.68 11.62
N ILE A 737 -18.77 -4.87 10.50
CA ILE A 737 -20.23 -5.04 10.45
C ILE A 737 -20.64 -6.48 10.17
N LYS A 738 -19.76 -7.46 10.31
CA LYS A 738 -20.02 -8.86 9.96
C LYS A 738 -21.24 -9.47 10.65
N ASP A 739 -21.55 -9.03 11.85
CA ASP A 739 -22.65 -9.58 12.63
C ASP A 739 -24.02 -9.14 12.08
N PHE A 740 -24.06 -8.01 11.36
CA PHE A 740 -25.28 -7.43 10.80
C PHE A 740 -25.45 -7.74 9.32
N VAL A 741 -24.39 -7.56 8.52
CA VAL A 741 -24.47 -7.59 7.05
C VAL A 741 -23.45 -8.59 6.48
N PRO A 742 -23.83 -9.43 5.47
CA PRO A 742 -22.89 -10.30 4.78
C PRO A 742 -22.01 -9.51 3.80
N GLN A 743 -21.04 -10.19 3.23
CA GLN A 743 -20.19 -9.70 2.14
C GLN A 743 -20.98 -9.54 0.82
N PRO A 744 -20.44 -8.84 -0.20
CA PRO A 744 -21.13 -8.54 -1.44
C PRO A 744 -21.72 -9.76 -2.14
N ALA A 745 -22.87 -9.56 -2.79
CA ALA A 745 -23.51 -10.52 -3.67
C ALA A 745 -22.67 -10.79 -4.92
N ARG A 746 -23.14 -11.70 -5.80
CA ARG A 746 -22.54 -11.88 -7.12
C ARG A 746 -22.53 -10.56 -7.89
N GLY A 747 -21.36 -10.16 -8.36
CA GLY A 747 -21.13 -8.97 -9.18
C GLY A 747 -20.46 -9.30 -10.50
N ILE A 748 -20.79 -8.55 -11.55
CA ILE A 748 -20.09 -8.57 -12.84
C ILE A 748 -19.34 -7.28 -12.96
N ARG A 749 -18.02 -7.38 -13.18
CA ARG A 749 -17.13 -6.24 -13.37
C ARG A 749 -16.52 -6.30 -14.78
N LEU A 750 -16.60 -5.20 -15.49
CA LEU A 750 -15.99 -4.99 -16.81
C LEU A 750 -14.85 -3.97 -16.66
N ASN A 751 -13.66 -4.33 -17.14
CA ASN A 751 -12.52 -3.40 -17.23
C ASN A 751 -12.12 -3.24 -18.70
N ILE A 752 -11.80 -2.02 -19.10
CA ILE A 752 -11.26 -1.68 -20.42
C ILE A 752 -10.04 -0.79 -20.20
N ASP A 753 -8.87 -1.24 -20.67
CA ASP A 753 -7.64 -0.46 -20.64
C ASP A 753 -7.12 -0.27 -22.07
N LEU A 754 -6.82 0.98 -22.38
CA LEU A 754 -6.21 1.40 -23.62
C LEU A 754 -4.83 2.00 -23.28
N VAL A 755 -3.75 1.39 -23.78
CA VAL A 755 -2.37 1.86 -23.56
C VAL A 755 -1.78 2.28 -24.89
N PHE A 756 -1.21 3.49 -24.97
CA PHE A 756 -0.67 4.10 -26.18
C PHE A 756 0.69 4.79 -26.00
#